data_1dfa9bdf65aa5060ed8c366192967438
#
_entry.id   1dfa9bdf65aa5060ed8c366192967438
#
_cell.length_a   1.000
_cell.length_b   1.000
_cell.length_c   1.000
_cell.angle_alpha   90.00
_cell.angle_beta   90.00
_cell.angle_gamma   90.00
#
_symmetry.space_group_name_H-M   'P 1'
#
loop_
_entity.id
_entity.type
_entity.pdbx_description
1 polymer ?
#
loop_
_entity_poly.entity_id
_entity_poly.type
_entity_poly.pdbx_seq_one_letter_code
_entity_poly.pdbx_strand_id
1 'polypeptide(L)'
;MDQIPQTQLEPEVRTGEGLSVRRFFTTPGEHPFDSVEWEMRDARIGHGDKVSFEQQGVEFPKSWSQNATNIVAQKYFRGQLGSPTREHSVQQMIGRVAGTIADWGRDRGYFATDDDADTFEAELTHILLHQMAAFNSPVWFNVGFEESPQCSACFILSVEDTMESILEWNTKEGMIFRGGSGSGINLSKIRGSMESLAKGGTASGPVSFMRGADAWAGTIKSGGKTRRAAKMVVLDVDHPDIREFIWCKAKEEDKAAALRDAGFDMSIDGEGFFSIQYQNANNSVRVTERFMQAVENDEEWQLIGRVTGTPIGDPIPARQLMREIAEAAWRCADPGIQYDTTINQWHTSPNSGRINASNPCSEYMHVDNSACNLASLNLMKFRRPDGTFDVASFEHAVDVMFLAQEIIVSPSSYPTEQIGANARAFRQLGMGYANLGAYLMANGVPYDSDAGRGTAAAITALMTGRAYLGSARTAAAMGPYDRYAENRDPHNAVMRMHRDASYAIPDSACSDADLLSAARRSWEEAVELGERTGYRNAQATVLAPTGTISFLMDCDTTGIEPDFSLVKFKELVGGGQMTIVNRTVPLALQTLGYNDEQIEQVVAYVNEHGTIVGAPDLADEHLPVFDVAVGERAISHMGHLKMMGATQPFLSGAISKTVNMPESATVEDIADAYLAAWRLGIKALAIYRDGSKTAQALRTDAQKDAPASKEAEIQKAVAEALAKTPQRRRMPRERRSITHKFSIGGHEGYITAGMYEDGTVGEIFLTDIGKEGST
;
A
#
# COMPACT_ATOMS: atom_id res chain seq x y z
N MET A 1 -18.72 29.43 -1.72
CA MET A 1 -18.03 28.25 -2.24
C MET A 1 -18.89 27.72 -3.35
N ASP A 2 -18.55 28.11 -4.57
CA ASP A 2 -19.37 27.81 -5.74
C ASP A 2 -19.28 26.29 -6.03
N GLN A 3 -20.45 25.68 -6.08
CA GLN A 3 -20.61 24.29 -6.52
C GLN A 3 -20.22 24.25 -8.01
N ILE A 4 -19.26 23.42 -8.35
CA ILE A 4 -18.96 23.08 -9.73
C ILE A 4 -20.22 22.44 -10.33
N PRO A 5 -20.76 22.94 -11.44
CA PRO A 5 -21.97 22.38 -12.04
C PRO A 5 -21.76 20.91 -12.35
N GLN A 6 -22.67 20.05 -11.90
CA GLN A 6 -22.74 18.67 -12.36
C GLN A 6 -23.02 18.71 -13.86
N THR A 7 -22.01 18.37 -14.66
CA THR A 7 -22.23 18.04 -16.08
C THR A 7 -23.23 16.88 -16.08
N GLN A 8 -24.42 17.07 -16.68
CA GLN A 8 -25.36 15.99 -16.93
C GLN A 8 -24.59 14.93 -17.72
N LEU A 9 -24.36 13.77 -17.10
CA LEU A 9 -23.70 12.64 -17.73
C LEU A 9 -24.60 12.22 -18.92
N GLU A 10 -24.07 12.31 -20.14
CA GLU A 10 -24.75 11.77 -21.29
C GLU A 10 -25.05 10.29 -21.07
N PRO A 11 -26.23 9.77 -21.47
CA PRO A 11 -26.55 8.37 -21.31
C PRO A 11 -25.52 7.52 -22.10
N GLU A 12 -24.93 6.51 -21.44
CA GLU A 12 -24.04 5.56 -22.09
C GLU A 12 -24.78 4.88 -23.26
N VAL A 13 -24.13 4.81 -24.42
CA VAL A 13 -24.72 4.19 -25.62
C VAL A 13 -24.83 2.68 -25.39
N ARG A 14 -26.04 2.17 -25.29
CA ARG A 14 -26.33 0.73 -25.15
C ARG A 14 -26.19 0.01 -26.49
N THR A 15 -25.51 -1.14 -26.48
CA THR A 15 -25.34 -2.00 -27.67
C THR A 15 -26.07 -3.33 -27.55
N GLY A 16 -26.64 -3.68 -26.37
CA GLY A 16 -27.29 -4.95 -26.08
C GLY A 16 -28.43 -4.87 -25.05
N GLU A 17 -28.97 -6.02 -24.68
CA GLU A 17 -30.15 -6.19 -23.79
C GLU A 17 -29.78 -6.13 -22.27
N GLY A 18 -28.55 -5.81 -21.93
CA GLY A 18 -28.05 -5.87 -20.55
C GLY A 18 -27.48 -7.26 -20.21
N LEU A 19 -27.06 -7.41 -18.94
CA LEU A 19 -26.45 -8.64 -18.42
C LEU A 19 -27.47 -9.45 -17.63
N SER A 20 -27.50 -10.77 -17.83
CA SER A 20 -28.18 -11.71 -16.95
C SER A 20 -27.26 -12.10 -15.80
N VAL A 21 -27.76 -12.08 -14.58
CA VAL A 21 -27.02 -12.42 -13.36
C VAL A 21 -27.48 -13.77 -12.84
N ARG A 22 -26.54 -14.70 -12.74
CA ARG A 22 -26.83 -16.02 -12.18
C ARG A 22 -26.97 -15.93 -10.65
N ARG A 23 -28.05 -16.49 -10.11
CA ARG A 23 -28.19 -16.74 -8.68
C ARG A 23 -27.39 -17.99 -8.29
N PHE A 24 -26.53 -17.89 -7.30
CA PHE A 24 -25.62 -18.98 -6.91
C PHE A 24 -25.54 -19.17 -5.38
N PHE A 25 -25.30 -18.11 -4.62
CA PHE A 25 -25.17 -18.17 -3.17
C PHE A 25 -26.50 -17.99 -2.44
N THR A 26 -27.48 -17.36 -3.09
CA THR A 26 -28.75 -16.94 -2.46
C THR A 26 -29.94 -17.72 -2.97
N THR A 27 -31.00 -17.76 -2.17
CA THR A 27 -32.27 -18.41 -2.50
C THR A 27 -33.31 -17.35 -2.86
N PRO A 28 -34.11 -17.53 -3.94
CA PRO A 28 -35.18 -16.62 -4.26
C PRO A 28 -36.19 -16.47 -3.10
N GLY A 29 -36.51 -15.23 -2.74
CA GLY A 29 -37.46 -14.91 -1.67
C GLY A 29 -36.90 -14.95 -0.25
N GLU A 30 -35.63 -15.31 -0.08
CA GLU A 30 -34.91 -15.21 1.20
C GLU A 30 -33.92 -14.04 1.16
N HIS A 31 -33.96 -13.17 2.19
CA HIS A 31 -32.98 -12.09 2.25
C HIS A 31 -31.64 -12.62 2.75
N PRO A 32 -30.48 -12.24 2.15
CA PRO A 32 -29.16 -12.73 2.59
C PRO A 32 -28.87 -12.51 4.07
N PHE A 33 -29.39 -11.45 4.69
CA PHE A 33 -29.22 -11.18 6.11
C PHE A 33 -29.92 -12.21 7.01
N ASP A 34 -30.89 -12.97 6.48
CA ASP A 34 -31.56 -14.03 7.24
C ASP A 34 -30.71 -15.32 7.30
N SER A 35 -29.63 -15.40 6.53
CA SER A 35 -28.74 -16.55 6.46
C SER A 35 -27.75 -16.68 7.63
N VAL A 36 -27.67 -15.68 8.52
CA VAL A 36 -26.72 -15.64 9.62
C VAL A 36 -27.38 -15.34 10.96
N GLU A 37 -26.79 -15.83 12.04
CA GLU A 37 -27.18 -15.44 13.40
C GLU A 37 -26.56 -14.10 13.76
N TRP A 38 -27.38 -13.19 14.29
CA TRP A 38 -26.99 -11.85 14.74
C TRP A 38 -26.80 -11.77 16.24
N GLU A 39 -25.84 -10.95 16.69
CA GLU A 39 -25.67 -10.64 18.10
C GLU A 39 -25.30 -9.17 18.31
N MET A 40 -25.67 -8.65 19.50
CA MET A 40 -25.30 -7.32 19.94
C MET A 40 -23.95 -7.37 20.65
N ARG A 41 -23.05 -6.47 20.30
CA ARG A 41 -21.68 -6.39 20.85
C ARG A 41 -21.33 -4.95 21.23
N ASP A 42 -20.30 -4.79 22.03
CA ASP A 42 -19.65 -3.52 22.27
C ASP A 42 -18.35 -3.45 21.49
N ALA A 43 -18.19 -2.42 20.67
CA ALA A 43 -16.96 -2.16 19.93
C ALA A 43 -16.10 -1.18 20.73
N ARG A 44 -14.86 -1.60 21.05
CA ARG A 44 -13.94 -0.79 21.84
C ARG A 44 -12.51 -0.90 21.32
N ILE A 45 -11.82 0.24 21.15
CA ILE A 45 -10.39 0.33 20.83
C ILE A 45 -9.75 1.28 21.84
N GLY A 46 -8.69 0.84 22.49
CA GLY A 46 -7.94 1.64 23.46
C GLY A 46 -6.66 0.96 23.88
N HIS A 47 -5.78 1.70 24.56
CA HIS A 47 -4.50 1.24 25.07
C HIS A 47 -4.46 1.53 26.57
N GLY A 48 -4.41 0.50 27.42
CA GLY A 48 -4.54 0.65 28.86
C GLY A 48 -5.85 1.36 29.25
N ASP A 49 -5.76 2.39 30.07
CA ASP A 49 -6.91 3.18 30.52
C ASP A 49 -7.40 4.23 29.51
N LYS A 50 -6.66 4.43 28.40
CA LYS A 50 -7.04 5.37 27.33
C LYS A 50 -7.90 4.69 26.28
N VAL A 51 -9.21 4.93 26.32
CA VAL A 51 -10.14 4.52 25.26
C VAL A 51 -10.08 5.54 24.13
N SER A 52 -9.71 5.10 22.93
CA SER A 52 -9.67 5.94 21.73
C SER A 52 -10.97 5.89 20.92
N PHE A 53 -11.72 4.80 21.05
CA PHE A 53 -13.02 4.62 20.41
C PHE A 53 -13.88 3.64 21.22
N GLU A 54 -15.17 3.97 21.39
CA GLU A 54 -16.16 3.09 21.97
C GLU A 54 -17.54 3.34 21.34
N GLN A 55 -18.20 2.26 20.94
CA GLN A 55 -19.60 2.27 20.52
C GLN A 55 -20.27 1.02 21.05
N GLN A 56 -21.23 1.21 21.94
CA GLN A 56 -22.00 0.13 22.59
C GLN A 56 -23.18 -0.28 21.71
N GLY A 57 -23.62 -1.54 21.86
CA GLY A 57 -24.84 -2.04 21.24
C GLY A 57 -24.77 -2.06 19.71
N VAL A 58 -23.65 -2.49 19.13
CA VAL A 58 -23.51 -2.69 17.68
C VAL A 58 -23.91 -4.10 17.29
N GLU A 59 -24.62 -4.25 16.17
CA GLU A 59 -25.14 -5.52 15.69
C GLU A 59 -24.23 -6.11 14.61
N PHE A 60 -23.78 -7.33 14.84
CA PHE A 60 -22.86 -8.06 13.94
C PHE A 60 -23.27 -9.53 13.80
N PRO A 61 -22.93 -10.19 12.67
CA PRO A 61 -23.05 -11.64 12.59
C PRO A 61 -22.20 -12.30 13.68
N LYS A 62 -22.74 -13.30 14.34
CA LYS A 62 -22.07 -14.04 15.42
C LYS A 62 -20.76 -14.68 14.96
N SER A 63 -20.65 -15.00 13.67
CA SER A 63 -19.45 -15.59 13.04
C SER A 63 -18.29 -14.59 12.86
N TRP A 64 -18.55 -13.27 12.90
CA TRP A 64 -17.48 -12.27 12.76
C TRP A 64 -16.69 -12.13 14.06
N SER A 65 -15.39 -11.91 13.97
CA SER A 65 -14.55 -11.74 15.16
C SER A 65 -14.82 -10.41 15.87
N GLN A 66 -14.47 -10.34 17.16
CA GLN A 66 -14.51 -9.07 17.91
C GLN A 66 -13.55 -8.02 17.30
N ASN A 67 -12.45 -8.46 16.71
CA ASN A 67 -11.50 -7.56 16.05
C ASN A 67 -12.13 -6.92 14.81
N ALA A 68 -12.79 -7.72 13.96
CA ALA A 68 -13.56 -7.19 12.83
C ALA A 68 -14.65 -6.21 13.31
N THR A 69 -15.38 -6.54 14.39
CA THR A 69 -16.38 -5.66 15.00
C THR A 69 -15.78 -4.30 15.37
N ASN A 70 -14.66 -4.29 16.09
CA ASN A 70 -14.01 -3.06 16.56
C ASN A 70 -13.55 -2.17 15.39
N ILE A 71 -12.91 -2.78 14.40
CA ILE A 71 -12.39 -2.06 13.22
C ILE A 71 -13.52 -1.53 12.35
N VAL A 72 -14.55 -2.33 12.08
CA VAL A 72 -15.69 -1.93 11.24
C VAL A 72 -16.48 -0.81 11.90
N ALA A 73 -16.82 -0.95 13.19
CA ALA A 73 -17.51 0.10 13.92
C ALA A 73 -16.71 1.41 13.94
N GLN A 74 -15.39 1.36 14.18
CA GLN A 74 -14.57 2.56 14.21
C GLN A 74 -14.39 3.20 12.83
N LYS A 75 -14.07 2.39 11.79
CA LYS A 75 -13.60 2.90 10.50
C LYS A 75 -14.73 3.07 9.49
N TYR A 76 -15.68 2.12 9.42
CA TYR A 76 -16.60 2.00 8.29
C TYR A 76 -18.03 2.42 8.61
N PHE A 77 -18.52 2.32 9.84
CA PHE A 77 -19.84 2.86 10.20
C PHE A 77 -19.87 4.37 9.99
N ARG A 78 -20.93 4.85 9.37
CA ARG A 78 -21.14 6.26 9.02
C ARG A 78 -22.03 6.97 10.04
N GLY A 79 -22.10 8.29 9.92
CA GLY A 79 -22.78 9.16 10.86
C GLY A 79 -21.93 9.56 12.09
N GLN A 80 -22.31 10.62 12.77
CA GLN A 80 -21.59 11.11 13.94
C GLN A 80 -21.83 10.17 15.14
N LEU A 81 -20.77 9.78 15.82
CA LEU A 81 -20.86 8.94 17.01
C LEU A 81 -21.82 9.57 18.06
N GLY A 82 -22.74 8.76 18.58
CA GLY A 82 -23.77 9.21 19.51
C GLY A 82 -24.98 9.91 18.88
N SER A 83 -25.01 10.11 17.55
CA SER A 83 -26.18 10.66 16.86
C SER A 83 -27.16 9.57 16.40
N PRO A 84 -28.45 9.88 16.17
CA PRO A 84 -29.41 8.93 15.63
C PRO A 84 -29.10 8.44 14.20
N THR A 85 -28.25 9.18 13.48
CA THR A 85 -27.83 8.84 12.11
C THR A 85 -26.60 7.96 12.09
N ARG A 86 -26.04 7.61 13.26
CA ARG A 86 -24.89 6.71 13.33
C ARG A 86 -25.30 5.27 13.02
N GLU A 87 -24.63 4.66 12.06
CA GLU A 87 -24.78 3.21 11.81
C GLU A 87 -24.40 2.41 13.07
N HIS A 88 -25.16 1.38 13.35
CA HIS A 88 -24.96 0.48 14.49
C HIS A 88 -25.06 -1.00 14.11
N SER A 89 -25.34 -1.29 12.83
CA SER A 89 -25.44 -2.65 12.31
C SER A 89 -24.67 -2.82 11.00
N VAL A 90 -24.03 -3.98 10.85
CA VAL A 90 -23.43 -4.41 9.57
C VAL A 90 -24.47 -4.51 8.47
N GLN A 91 -25.75 -4.82 8.81
CA GLN A 91 -26.85 -4.79 7.83
C GLN A 91 -26.98 -3.41 7.18
N GLN A 92 -26.93 -2.35 7.99
CA GLN A 92 -27.03 -0.97 7.48
C GLN A 92 -25.84 -0.65 6.57
N MET A 93 -24.63 -0.99 6.98
CA MET A 93 -23.41 -0.72 6.21
C MET A 93 -23.37 -1.48 4.87
N ILE A 94 -23.63 -2.78 4.89
CA ILE A 94 -23.62 -3.60 3.68
C ILE A 94 -24.81 -3.25 2.78
N GLY A 95 -26.02 -3.12 3.33
CA GLY A 95 -27.22 -2.74 2.57
C GLY A 95 -27.07 -1.38 1.89
N ARG A 96 -26.48 -0.40 2.59
CA ARG A 96 -26.16 0.90 2.00
C ARG A 96 -25.24 0.77 0.76
N VAL A 97 -24.17 -0.01 0.86
CA VAL A 97 -23.20 -0.15 -0.24
C VAL A 97 -23.78 -1.00 -1.36
N ALA A 98 -24.29 -2.21 -1.07
CA ALA A 98 -24.80 -3.13 -2.08
C ALA A 98 -26.03 -2.58 -2.80
N GLY A 99 -26.98 -2.02 -2.04
CA GLY A 99 -28.22 -1.42 -2.62
C GLY A 99 -27.89 -0.23 -3.52
N THR A 100 -27.01 0.69 -3.07
CA THR A 100 -26.61 1.84 -3.91
C THR A 100 -25.93 1.39 -5.22
N ILE A 101 -25.05 0.37 -5.18
CA ILE A 101 -24.39 -0.14 -6.40
C ILE A 101 -25.40 -0.79 -7.33
N ALA A 102 -26.36 -1.56 -6.78
CA ALA A 102 -27.42 -2.18 -7.58
C ALA A 102 -28.32 -1.13 -8.23
N ASP A 103 -28.71 -0.07 -7.51
CA ASP A 103 -29.49 1.05 -8.03
C ASP A 103 -28.73 1.76 -9.18
N TRP A 104 -27.44 2.03 -9.01
CA TRP A 104 -26.61 2.58 -10.09
C TRP A 104 -26.56 1.66 -11.31
N GLY A 105 -26.54 0.34 -11.09
CA GLY A 105 -26.56 -0.64 -12.16
C GLY A 105 -27.90 -0.62 -12.93
N ARG A 106 -29.05 -0.52 -12.21
CA ARG A 106 -30.40 -0.37 -12.80
C ARG A 106 -30.49 0.90 -13.64
N ASP A 107 -30.15 2.05 -13.03
CA ASP A 107 -30.25 3.36 -13.67
C ASP A 107 -29.42 3.46 -14.96
N ARG A 108 -28.30 2.73 -15.02
CA ARG A 108 -27.39 2.72 -16.16
C ARG A 108 -27.61 1.56 -17.11
N GLY A 109 -28.57 0.67 -16.81
CA GLY A 109 -28.98 -0.44 -17.67
C GLY A 109 -27.95 -1.54 -17.82
N TYR A 110 -27.22 -1.84 -16.76
CA TYR A 110 -26.31 -2.99 -16.73
C TYR A 110 -27.06 -4.32 -16.74
N PHE A 111 -28.27 -4.38 -16.21
CA PHE A 111 -29.04 -5.60 -16.03
C PHE A 111 -30.06 -5.78 -17.14
N ALA A 112 -30.29 -7.02 -17.60
CA ALA A 112 -31.29 -7.34 -18.62
C ALA A 112 -32.71 -7.18 -18.07
N THR A 113 -32.92 -7.50 -16.80
CA THR A 113 -34.22 -7.42 -16.11
C THR A 113 -34.07 -6.90 -14.71
N ASP A 114 -35.17 -6.46 -14.07
CA ASP A 114 -35.19 -6.09 -12.66
C ASP A 114 -34.84 -7.28 -11.74
N ASP A 115 -35.21 -8.52 -12.13
CA ASP A 115 -34.85 -9.75 -11.39
C ASP A 115 -33.32 -10.00 -11.42
N ASP A 116 -32.66 -9.69 -12.54
CA ASP A 116 -31.18 -9.73 -12.60
C ASP A 116 -30.54 -8.72 -11.64
N ALA A 117 -31.12 -7.52 -11.53
CA ALA A 117 -30.65 -6.51 -10.61
C ALA A 117 -30.86 -6.92 -9.13
N ASP A 118 -32.03 -7.46 -8.80
CA ASP A 118 -32.33 -7.96 -7.44
C ASP A 118 -31.44 -9.17 -7.11
N THR A 119 -31.18 -10.02 -8.09
CA THR A 119 -30.25 -11.16 -7.96
C THR A 119 -28.82 -10.64 -7.69
N PHE A 120 -28.36 -9.67 -8.46
CA PHE A 120 -27.04 -9.06 -8.25
C PHE A 120 -26.89 -8.47 -6.85
N GLU A 121 -27.89 -7.70 -6.37
CA GLU A 121 -27.87 -7.11 -5.03
C GLU A 121 -27.81 -8.18 -3.95
N ALA A 122 -28.59 -9.25 -4.08
CA ALA A 122 -28.59 -10.36 -3.13
C ALA A 122 -27.25 -11.10 -3.11
N GLU A 123 -26.69 -11.44 -4.29
CA GLU A 123 -25.39 -12.12 -4.40
C GLU A 123 -24.25 -11.26 -3.86
N LEU A 124 -24.23 -9.94 -4.18
CA LEU A 124 -23.25 -9.01 -3.64
C LEU A 124 -23.36 -8.89 -2.12
N THR A 125 -24.59 -8.75 -1.60
CA THR A 125 -24.86 -8.72 -0.16
C THR A 125 -24.34 -9.98 0.54
N HIS A 126 -24.59 -11.15 -0.03
CA HIS A 126 -24.10 -12.43 0.51
C HIS A 126 -22.56 -12.46 0.57
N ILE A 127 -21.88 -12.11 -0.54
CA ILE A 127 -20.41 -12.10 -0.62
C ILE A 127 -19.81 -11.20 0.46
N LEU A 128 -20.34 -9.99 0.64
CA LEU A 128 -19.85 -9.03 1.63
C LEU A 128 -20.16 -9.49 3.07
N LEU A 129 -21.35 -10.02 3.32
CA LEU A 129 -21.79 -10.51 4.63
C LEU A 129 -20.98 -11.70 5.13
N HIS A 130 -20.65 -12.63 4.23
CA HIS A 130 -19.86 -13.80 4.56
C HIS A 130 -18.34 -13.57 4.50
N GLN A 131 -17.91 -12.30 4.38
CA GLN A 131 -16.49 -11.90 4.35
C GLN A 131 -15.71 -12.62 3.21
N MET A 132 -16.39 -12.94 2.11
CA MET A 132 -15.77 -13.57 0.94
C MET A 132 -14.96 -12.57 0.12
N ALA A 133 -15.36 -11.30 0.16
CA ALA A 133 -14.65 -10.17 -0.45
C ALA A 133 -14.93 -8.86 0.27
N ALA A 134 -14.09 -7.86 0.02
CA ALA A 134 -14.33 -6.50 0.47
C ALA A 134 -13.84 -5.48 -0.56
N PHE A 135 -14.56 -4.37 -0.69
CA PHE A 135 -14.11 -3.19 -1.44
C PHE A 135 -13.02 -2.42 -0.69
N ASN A 136 -12.32 -1.56 -1.41
CA ASN A 136 -11.41 -0.59 -0.80
C ASN A 136 -12.15 0.38 0.14
N SER A 137 -11.42 0.93 1.10
CA SER A 137 -11.98 1.80 2.15
C SER A 137 -12.80 2.99 1.62
N PRO A 138 -12.43 3.71 0.54
CA PRO A 138 -13.27 4.79 -0.01
C PRO A 138 -14.69 4.37 -0.41
N VAL A 139 -14.89 3.16 -0.92
CA VAL A 139 -16.24 2.63 -1.21
C VAL A 139 -17.06 2.52 0.08
N TRP A 140 -16.50 1.90 1.13
CA TRP A 140 -17.16 1.80 2.44
C TRP A 140 -17.44 3.15 3.09
N PHE A 141 -16.55 4.14 2.85
CA PHE A 141 -16.71 5.47 3.43
C PHE A 141 -17.81 6.29 2.75
N ASN A 142 -17.92 6.21 1.43
CA ASN A 142 -18.57 7.25 0.65
C ASN A 142 -19.84 6.76 -0.06
N VAL A 143 -19.89 5.49 -0.52
CA VAL A 143 -21.03 4.96 -1.30
C VAL A 143 -22.30 4.92 -0.44
N GLY A 144 -23.38 5.52 -0.97
CA GLY A 144 -24.68 5.63 -0.28
C GLY A 144 -24.68 6.55 0.93
N PHE A 145 -23.59 7.29 1.20
CA PHE A 145 -23.49 8.29 2.26
C PHE A 145 -23.19 9.67 1.72
N GLU A 146 -22.27 9.80 0.78
CA GLU A 146 -21.96 11.07 0.10
C GLU A 146 -22.79 11.19 -1.17
N GLU A 147 -23.28 12.38 -1.47
CA GLU A 147 -24.02 12.67 -2.71
C GLU A 147 -23.16 12.45 -3.96
N SER A 148 -21.88 12.78 -3.87
CA SER A 148 -20.88 12.60 -4.92
C SER A 148 -19.69 11.80 -4.39
N PRO A 149 -19.80 10.45 -4.28
CA PRO A 149 -18.83 9.63 -3.60
C PRO A 149 -17.54 9.45 -4.40
N GLN A 150 -16.39 9.71 -3.79
CA GLN A 150 -15.10 9.26 -4.29
C GLN A 150 -14.93 7.77 -3.94
N CYS A 151 -14.88 6.91 -4.95
CA CYS A 151 -14.81 5.46 -4.74
C CYS A 151 -13.43 4.86 -5.00
N SER A 152 -12.55 5.58 -5.70
CA SER A 152 -11.21 5.10 -6.04
C SER A 152 -10.24 5.24 -4.88
N ALA A 153 -9.42 4.21 -4.64
CA ALA A 153 -8.37 4.23 -3.63
C ALA A 153 -7.04 4.76 -4.18
N CYS A 154 -6.80 4.58 -5.47
CA CYS A 154 -5.53 4.81 -6.13
C CYS A 154 -5.67 5.83 -7.25
N PHE A 155 -4.73 6.79 -7.28
CA PHE A 155 -4.65 7.82 -8.30
C PHE A 155 -3.23 7.95 -8.82
N ILE A 156 -3.09 8.19 -10.13
CA ILE A 156 -1.84 8.57 -10.76
C ILE A 156 -2.01 9.97 -11.32
N LEU A 157 -1.10 10.86 -11.02
CA LEU A 157 -1.07 12.25 -11.46
C LEU A 157 0.03 12.47 -12.50
N SER A 158 -0.04 13.61 -13.18
CA SER A 158 1.05 14.14 -14.01
C SER A 158 1.45 15.53 -13.56
N VAL A 159 2.65 15.92 -13.94
CA VAL A 159 3.17 17.28 -13.78
C VAL A 159 3.95 17.67 -15.04
N GLU A 160 3.82 18.94 -15.44
CA GLU A 160 4.64 19.53 -16.50
C GLU A 160 5.65 20.49 -15.87
N ASP A 161 6.73 20.81 -16.60
CA ASP A 161 7.81 21.70 -16.16
C ASP A 161 7.41 23.18 -16.18
N THR A 162 6.29 23.49 -15.52
CA THR A 162 5.76 24.85 -15.33
C THR A 162 5.35 25.05 -13.88
N MET A 163 5.48 26.27 -13.37
CA MET A 163 5.11 26.60 -11.99
C MET A 163 3.62 26.34 -11.74
N GLU A 164 2.78 26.65 -12.71
CA GLU A 164 1.33 26.44 -12.63
C GLU A 164 1.02 24.95 -12.43
N SER A 165 1.63 24.06 -13.23
CA SER A 165 1.42 22.60 -13.11
C SER A 165 1.96 22.04 -11.79
N ILE A 166 3.09 22.55 -11.31
CA ILE A 166 3.69 22.14 -10.03
C ILE A 166 2.80 22.56 -8.84
N LEU A 167 2.22 23.75 -8.87
CA LEU A 167 1.28 24.20 -7.84
C LEU A 167 -0.05 23.44 -7.91
N GLU A 168 -0.55 23.18 -9.10
CA GLU A 168 -1.77 22.41 -9.33
C GLU A 168 -1.62 20.96 -8.82
N TRP A 169 -0.44 20.34 -8.96
CA TRP A 169 -0.15 19.04 -8.39
C TRP A 169 -0.47 18.97 -6.89
N ASN A 170 -0.01 19.94 -6.09
CA ASN A 170 -0.28 19.98 -4.65
C ASN A 170 -1.79 20.08 -4.35
N THR A 171 -2.52 20.87 -5.15
CA THR A 171 -3.97 21.02 -5.02
C THR A 171 -4.69 19.69 -5.29
N LYS A 172 -4.33 19.01 -6.40
CA LYS A 172 -4.89 17.69 -6.77
C LYS A 172 -4.64 16.64 -5.69
N GLU A 173 -3.41 16.57 -5.17
CA GLU A 173 -3.09 15.65 -4.06
C GLU A 173 -3.91 15.94 -2.81
N GLY A 174 -4.07 17.22 -2.45
CA GLY A 174 -4.87 17.61 -1.31
C GLY A 174 -6.32 17.12 -1.39
N MET A 175 -6.94 17.20 -2.58
CA MET A 175 -8.30 16.69 -2.81
C MET A 175 -8.37 15.16 -2.74
N ILE A 176 -7.36 14.45 -3.27
CA ILE A 176 -7.25 12.99 -3.18
C ILE A 176 -7.15 12.54 -1.72
N PHE A 177 -6.27 13.15 -0.94
CA PHE A 177 -6.04 12.81 0.46
C PHE A 177 -7.28 13.08 1.32
N ARG A 178 -7.97 14.21 1.08
CA ARG A 178 -9.25 14.51 1.74
C ARG A 178 -10.26 13.38 1.55
N GLY A 179 -10.33 12.79 0.35
CA GLY A 179 -11.22 11.67 0.02
C GLY A 179 -10.81 10.32 0.62
N GLY A 180 -9.67 10.23 1.31
CA GLY A 180 -9.20 9.00 1.93
C GLY A 180 -8.34 8.11 1.02
N SER A 181 -7.85 8.63 -0.10
CA SER A 181 -7.14 7.90 -1.15
C SER A 181 -5.66 8.27 -1.22
N GLY A 182 -4.90 7.51 -2.02
CA GLY A 182 -3.47 7.74 -2.26
C GLY A 182 -3.17 8.18 -3.68
N SER A 183 -2.09 8.95 -3.85
CA SER A 183 -1.61 9.47 -5.13
C SER A 183 -0.22 8.96 -5.48
N GLY A 184 0.09 8.89 -6.78
CA GLY A 184 1.43 8.69 -7.26
C GLY A 184 1.73 9.63 -8.44
N ILE A 185 2.99 9.98 -8.62
CA ILE A 185 3.43 10.91 -9.65
C ILE A 185 4.88 10.63 -10.07
N ASN A 186 5.18 10.80 -11.34
CA ASN A 186 6.54 10.85 -11.86
C ASN A 186 6.96 12.29 -12.06
N LEU A 187 8.05 12.71 -11.42
CA LEU A 187 8.56 14.07 -11.47
C LEU A 187 9.60 14.31 -12.58
N SER A 188 9.88 13.31 -13.40
CA SER A 188 11.00 13.35 -14.37
C SER A 188 10.84 14.38 -15.50
N LYS A 189 9.64 14.92 -15.70
CA LYS A 189 9.44 16.03 -16.62
C LYS A 189 9.97 17.36 -16.09
N ILE A 190 10.06 17.53 -14.77
CA ILE A 190 10.59 18.75 -14.14
C ILE A 190 12.10 18.78 -14.40
N ARG A 191 12.59 19.92 -14.88
CA ARG A 191 14.03 20.12 -15.15
C ARG A 191 14.89 19.94 -13.89
N GLY A 192 16.11 19.46 -14.08
CA GLY A 192 17.09 19.28 -13.00
C GLY A 192 17.56 20.58 -12.37
N SER A 193 18.00 20.53 -11.12
CA SER A 193 18.48 21.69 -10.35
C SER A 193 19.69 22.40 -10.98
N MET A 194 20.47 21.70 -11.81
CA MET A 194 21.60 22.25 -12.54
C MET A 194 21.23 22.88 -13.90
N GLU A 195 19.98 22.74 -14.34
CA GLU A 195 19.55 23.29 -15.64
C GLU A 195 19.16 24.76 -15.54
N SER A 196 19.49 25.53 -16.58
CA SER A 196 19.32 26.96 -16.59
C SER A 196 17.87 27.40 -16.76
N LEU A 197 17.51 28.50 -16.11
CA LEU A 197 16.25 29.22 -16.33
C LEU A 197 16.38 30.23 -17.47
N ALA A 198 15.31 30.46 -18.23
CA ALA A 198 15.29 31.37 -19.35
C ALA A 198 15.66 32.83 -18.97
N LYS A 199 15.40 33.23 -17.72
CA LYS A 199 15.72 34.59 -17.19
C LYS A 199 17.09 34.62 -16.47
N GLY A 200 17.89 33.57 -16.56
CA GLY A 200 19.15 33.42 -15.83
C GLY A 200 18.98 32.75 -14.48
N GLY A 201 20.06 32.16 -13.97
CA GLY A 201 20.07 31.31 -12.78
C GLY A 201 19.76 29.83 -13.06
N THR A 202 19.69 29.04 -12.01
CA THR A 202 19.42 27.60 -12.05
C THR A 202 18.04 27.24 -11.49
N ALA A 203 17.51 26.08 -11.88
CA ALA A 203 16.22 25.58 -11.42
C ALA A 203 16.28 25.08 -9.97
N SER A 204 15.11 24.92 -9.36
CA SER A 204 14.99 24.32 -8.01
C SER A 204 15.13 22.80 -8.03
N GLY A 205 14.79 22.17 -9.13
CA GLY A 205 14.77 20.72 -9.30
C GLY A 205 13.58 20.01 -8.63
N PRO A 206 13.29 18.76 -9.05
CA PRO A 206 12.13 17.99 -8.55
C PRO A 206 12.21 17.68 -7.04
N VAL A 207 13.39 17.42 -6.49
CA VAL A 207 13.56 17.06 -5.06
C VAL A 207 13.19 18.25 -4.15
N SER A 208 13.48 19.47 -4.59
CA SER A 208 13.09 20.68 -3.87
C SER A 208 11.57 20.85 -3.81
N PHE A 209 10.86 20.68 -4.93
CA PHE A 209 9.40 20.73 -4.97
C PHE A 209 8.76 19.56 -4.21
N MET A 210 9.34 18.36 -4.28
CA MET A 210 8.91 17.19 -3.52
C MET A 210 8.88 17.45 -2.02
N ARG A 211 9.85 18.23 -1.48
CA ARG A 211 9.89 18.62 -0.07
C ARG A 211 8.65 19.39 0.35
N GLY A 212 8.25 20.39 -0.45
CA GLY A 212 7.03 21.16 -0.19
C GLY A 212 5.77 20.31 -0.26
N ALA A 213 5.67 19.45 -1.28
CA ALA A 213 4.54 18.55 -1.46
C ALA A 213 4.43 17.49 -0.35
N ASP A 214 5.55 16.98 0.19
CA ASP A 214 5.56 16.05 1.31
C ASP A 214 5.09 16.72 2.61
N ALA A 215 5.58 17.91 2.91
CA ALA A 215 5.14 18.69 4.06
C ALA A 215 3.64 19.01 3.99
N TRP A 216 3.12 19.38 2.81
CA TRP A 216 1.70 19.59 2.58
C TRP A 216 0.88 18.33 2.83
N ALA A 217 1.32 17.19 2.31
CA ALA A 217 0.67 15.89 2.53
C ALA A 217 0.57 15.56 4.03
N GLY A 218 1.61 15.84 4.82
CA GLY A 218 1.63 15.63 6.26
C GLY A 218 0.61 16.45 7.04
N THR A 219 0.10 17.56 6.49
CA THR A 219 -0.90 18.42 7.15
C THR A 219 -2.34 17.95 6.97
N ILE A 220 -2.60 17.06 6.00
CA ILE A 220 -3.96 16.65 5.63
C ILE A 220 -4.33 15.34 6.34
N LYS A 221 -5.39 15.40 7.16
CA LYS A 221 -5.99 14.20 7.77
C LYS A 221 -6.90 13.51 6.76
N SER A 222 -6.44 12.40 6.22
CA SER A 222 -7.12 11.61 5.20
C SER A 222 -8.48 11.10 5.69
N GLY A 223 -9.54 11.40 4.93
CA GLY A 223 -10.92 10.99 5.26
C GLY A 223 -11.47 11.54 6.57
N GLY A 224 -10.93 12.66 7.07
CA GLY A 224 -11.35 13.26 8.35
C GLY A 224 -10.99 12.43 9.59
N LYS A 225 -10.15 11.40 9.45
CA LYS A 225 -9.68 10.50 10.51
C LYS A 225 -8.14 10.47 10.54
N THR A 226 -7.56 9.77 11.51
CA THR A 226 -6.12 9.68 11.80
C THR A 226 -5.27 8.94 10.75
N ARG A 227 -5.75 8.77 9.52
CA ARG A 227 -4.95 8.14 8.44
C ARG A 227 -4.04 9.19 7.82
N ARG A 228 -2.74 8.89 7.75
CA ARG A 228 -1.77 9.71 7.02
C ARG A 228 -2.03 9.64 5.51
N ALA A 229 -1.74 10.74 4.82
CA ALA A 229 -1.67 10.76 3.36
C ALA A 229 -0.63 9.72 2.89
N ALA A 230 -0.96 9.01 1.82
CA ALA A 230 -0.04 8.06 1.19
C ALA A 230 0.26 8.54 -0.22
N LYS A 231 1.55 8.66 -0.57
CA LYS A 231 1.97 9.07 -1.91
C LYS A 231 3.17 8.26 -2.40
N MET A 232 3.29 8.16 -3.71
CA MET A 232 4.46 7.65 -4.42
C MET A 232 5.08 8.77 -5.23
N VAL A 233 6.38 8.92 -5.12
CA VAL A 233 7.16 9.79 -5.99
C VAL A 233 8.13 8.94 -6.79
N VAL A 234 8.07 9.09 -8.12
CA VAL A 234 8.91 8.37 -9.07
C VAL A 234 9.85 9.34 -9.74
N LEU A 235 11.12 8.93 -9.93
CA LEU A 235 12.09 9.63 -10.76
C LEU A 235 12.83 8.65 -11.68
N ASP A 236 12.97 9.01 -12.95
CA ASP A 236 13.65 8.19 -13.93
C ASP A 236 15.17 8.17 -13.67
N VAL A 237 15.80 7.03 -13.89
CA VAL A 237 17.20 6.80 -13.56
C VAL A 237 18.21 7.64 -14.37
N ASP A 238 17.75 8.25 -15.47
CA ASP A 238 18.55 9.15 -16.31
C ASP A 238 18.32 10.65 -15.98
N HIS A 239 17.52 10.95 -14.95
CA HIS A 239 17.25 12.34 -14.54
C HIS A 239 18.51 13.00 -13.95
N PRO A 240 18.79 14.29 -14.25
CA PRO A 240 19.96 14.99 -13.71
C PRO A 240 20.07 14.96 -12.18
N ASP A 241 18.94 15.04 -11.47
CA ASP A 241 18.90 15.04 -9.98
C ASP A 241 18.71 13.64 -9.38
N ILE A 242 18.95 12.57 -10.13
CA ILE A 242 18.68 11.19 -9.64
C ILE A 242 19.46 10.87 -8.36
N ARG A 243 20.72 11.30 -8.24
CA ARG A 243 21.51 11.07 -7.03
C ARG A 243 20.96 11.78 -5.80
N GLU A 244 20.50 13.02 -5.97
CA GLU A 244 19.86 13.77 -4.88
C GLU A 244 18.58 13.06 -4.42
N PHE A 245 17.78 12.56 -5.38
CA PHE A 245 16.56 11.81 -5.11
C PHE A 245 16.85 10.49 -4.37
N ILE A 246 17.85 9.71 -4.80
CA ILE A 246 18.26 8.47 -4.15
C ILE A 246 18.60 8.69 -2.67
N TRP A 247 19.36 9.73 -2.39
CA TRP A 247 19.89 9.96 -1.05
C TRP A 247 19.00 10.84 -0.14
N CYS A 248 17.93 11.43 -0.64
CA CYS A 248 17.15 12.42 0.11
C CYS A 248 16.58 11.85 1.42
N LYS A 249 16.04 10.63 1.41
CA LYS A 249 15.47 10.00 2.62
C LYS A 249 16.53 9.43 3.56
N ALA A 250 17.60 8.84 3.03
CA ALA A 250 18.70 8.34 3.86
C ALA A 250 19.33 9.46 4.70
N LYS A 251 19.50 10.67 4.12
CA LYS A 251 19.96 11.84 4.87
C LYS A 251 18.98 12.28 5.97
N GLU A 252 17.69 12.09 5.78
CA GLU A 252 16.69 12.41 6.81
C GLU A 252 16.66 11.36 7.92
N GLU A 253 16.94 10.07 7.63
CA GLU A 253 17.11 9.05 8.67
C GLU A 253 18.35 9.29 9.51
N ASP A 254 19.45 9.77 8.94
CA ASP A 254 20.64 10.21 9.70
C ASP A 254 20.28 11.35 10.67
N LYS A 255 19.44 12.32 10.24
CA LYS A 255 18.93 13.38 11.12
C LYS A 255 17.99 12.82 12.19
N ALA A 256 17.11 11.87 11.82
CA ALA A 256 16.21 11.22 12.77
C ALA A 256 16.98 10.51 13.90
N ALA A 257 18.05 9.80 13.55
CA ALA A 257 18.93 9.16 14.51
C ALA A 257 19.59 10.19 15.45
N ALA A 258 20.12 11.29 14.90
CA ALA A 258 20.72 12.35 15.70
C ALA A 258 19.71 13.04 16.63
N LEU A 259 18.47 13.27 16.17
CA LEU A 259 17.39 13.84 17.00
C LEU A 259 16.99 12.90 18.13
N ARG A 260 16.84 11.59 17.84
CA ARG A 260 16.58 10.58 18.86
C ARG A 260 17.67 10.57 19.92
N ASP A 261 18.94 10.57 19.50
CA ASP A 261 20.08 10.55 20.41
C ASP A 261 20.18 11.86 21.25
N ALA A 262 19.62 12.97 20.73
CA ALA A 262 19.46 14.22 21.47
C ALA A 262 18.20 14.24 22.38
N GLY A 263 17.39 13.18 22.42
CA GLY A 263 16.24 13.01 23.30
C GLY A 263 14.90 13.51 22.76
N PHE A 264 14.81 13.82 21.46
CA PHE A 264 13.52 14.15 20.84
C PHE A 264 12.66 12.90 20.67
N ASP A 265 11.33 13.07 20.82
CA ASP A 265 10.37 11.99 20.55
C ASP A 265 10.28 11.73 19.06
N MET A 266 10.85 10.59 18.62
CA MET A 266 10.83 10.10 17.25
C MET A 266 9.74 9.06 16.99
N SER A 267 8.78 8.88 17.91
CA SER A 267 7.59 8.08 17.63
C SER A 267 6.81 8.67 16.45
N ILE A 268 5.98 7.84 15.80
CA ILE A 268 5.25 8.23 14.59
C ILE A 268 4.43 9.52 14.77
N ASP A 269 3.92 9.80 15.97
CA ASP A 269 3.18 11.01 16.33
C ASP A 269 4.02 12.01 17.16
N GLY A 270 5.34 11.76 17.29
CA GLY A 270 6.27 12.56 18.06
C GLY A 270 6.71 13.86 17.37
N GLU A 271 7.07 14.87 18.16
CA GLU A 271 7.53 16.17 17.67
C GLU A 271 8.77 16.05 16.76
N GLY A 272 9.72 15.19 17.14
CA GLY A 272 10.94 14.97 16.36
C GLY A 272 10.64 14.37 14.98
N PHE A 273 9.68 13.45 14.89
CA PHE A 273 9.30 12.84 13.62
C PHE A 273 8.71 13.86 12.63
N PHE A 274 7.91 14.82 13.09
CA PHE A 274 7.36 15.87 12.21
C PHE A 274 8.40 16.86 11.70
N SER A 275 9.60 16.90 12.29
CA SER A 275 10.68 17.80 11.88
C SER A 275 11.51 17.27 10.70
N ILE A 276 11.47 15.96 10.42
CA ILE A 276 12.17 15.35 9.29
C ILE A 276 11.31 15.32 8.02
N GLN A 277 11.97 15.37 6.85
CA GLN A 277 11.31 15.53 5.57
C GLN A 277 11.08 14.19 4.85
N TYR A 278 10.27 14.19 3.80
CA TYR A 278 9.99 13.07 2.90
C TYR A 278 9.38 11.82 3.57
N GLN A 279 8.73 11.97 4.75
CA GLN A 279 8.19 10.84 5.51
C GLN A 279 6.78 10.39 5.06
N ASN A 280 6.08 11.20 4.25
CA ASN A 280 4.74 10.91 3.75
C ASN A 280 4.75 10.25 2.37
N ALA A 281 5.93 10.15 1.73
CA ALA A 281 6.10 9.59 0.41
C ALA A 281 6.90 8.29 0.44
N ASN A 282 6.50 7.31 -0.39
CA ASN A 282 7.35 6.24 -0.86
C ASN A 282 8.07 6.74 -2.12
N ASN A 283 9.37 6.49 -2.24
CA ASN A 283 10.16 6.88 -3.40
C ASN A 283 10.51 5.65 -4.24
N SER A 284 10.46 5.77 -5.56
CA SER A 284 10.92 4.72 -6.47
C SER A 284 11.75 5.30 -7.61
N VAL A 285 12.85 4.64 -7.92
CA VAL A 285 13.63 4.91 -9.14
C VAL A 285 13.02 4.11 -10.28
N ARG A 286 12.73 4.78 -11.39
CA ARG A 286 12.22 4.15 -12.62
C ARG A 286 13.37 3.77 -13.50
N VAL A 287 13.57 2.47 -13.72
CA VAL A 287 14.69 1.92 -14.50
C VAL A 287 14.22 1.27 -15.79
N THR A 288 14.97 1.48 -16.87
CA THR A 288 14.70 0.85 -18.17
C THR A 288 15.48 -0.44 -18.33
N GLU A 289 15.06 -1.29 -19.28
CA GLU A 289 15.83 -2.46 -19.73
C GLU A 289 17.28 -2.10 -20.07
N ARG A 290 17.48 -0.97 -20.76
CA ARG A 290 18.84 -0.51 -21.15
C ARG A 290 19.71 -0.20 -19.93
N PHE A 291 19.13 0.39 -18.86
CA PHE A 291 19.87 0.63 -17.62
C PHE A 291 20.25 -0.69 -16.93
N MET A 292 19.31 -1.63 -16.83
CA MET A 292 19.58 -2.93 -16.21
C MET A 292 20.65 -3.72 -16.96
N GLN A 293 20.63 -3.68 -18.29
CA GLN A 293 21.69 -4.26 -19.13
C GLN A 293 23.03 -3.54 -18.93
N ALA A 294 23.04 -2.22 -18.80
CA ALA A 294 24.26 -1.46 -18.51
C ALA A 294 24.87 -1.83 -17.14
N VAL A 295 24.03 -2.08 -16.13
CA VAL A 295 24.47 -2.59 -14.82
C VAL A 295 25.09 -3.99 -14.96
N GLU A 296 24.44 -4.89 -15.70
CA GLU A 296 24.90 -6.26 -15.89
C GLU A 296 26.24 -6.31 -16.68
N ASN A 297 26.35 -5.50 -17.73
CA ASN A 297 27.51 -5.44 -18.60
C ASN A 297 28.64 -4.50 -18.13
N ASP A 298 28.47 -3.84 -16.97
CA ASP A 298 29.47 -2.89 -16.44
C ASP A 298 29.72 -1.68 -17.36
N GLU A 299 28.65 -1.12 -17.93
CA GLU A 299 28.71 0.02 -18.83
C GLU A 299 28.51 1.34 -18.09
N GLU A 300 28.82 2.44 -18.77
CA GLU A 300 28.53 3.77 -18.30
C GLU A 300 27.08 4.17 -18.58
N TRP A 301 26.50 4.98 -17.67
CA TRP A 301 25.17 5.54 -17.76
C TRP A 301 25.21 7.04 -17.85
N GLN A 302 24.48 7.61 -18.82
CA GLN A 302 24.44 9.04 -19.06
C GLN A 302 23.15 9.65 -18.54
N LEU A 303 23.26 10.74 -17.76
CA LEU A 303 22.12 11.56 -17.37
C LEU A 303 21.72 12.48 -18.51
N ILE A 304 20.42 12.74 -18.65
CA ILE A 304 19.83 13.51 -19.76
C ILE A 304 19.13 14.75 -19.22
N GLY A 305 19.56 15.92 -19.68
CA GLY A 305 18.90 17.20 -19.37
C GLY A 305 17.47 17.23 -19.89
N ARG A 306 16.55 17.73 -19.09
CA ARG A 306 15.11 17.72 -19.41
C ARG A 306 14.70 18.87 -20.35
N VAL A 307 15.44 19.96 -20.33
CA VAL A 307 15.21 21.11 -21.22
C VAL A 307 15.77 20.86 -22.63
N THR A 308 16.98 20.29 -22.72
CA THR A 308 17.68 20.13 -24.00
C THR A 308 17.50 18.75 -24.61
N GLY A 309 17.15 17.73 -23.82
CA GLY A 309 17.14 16.32 -24.25
C GLY A 309 18.53 15.74 -24.55
N THR A 310 19.59 16.43 -24.11
CA THR A 310 20.98 16.04 -24.38
C THR A 310 21.69 15.57 -23.11
N PRO A 311 22.80 14.81 -23.24
CA PRO A 311 23.64 14.44 -22.11
C PRO A 311 24.06 15.63 -21.25
N ILE A 312 24.01 15.44 -19.92
CA ILE A 312 24.41 16.45 -18.94
C ILE A 312 25.31 15.81 -17.88
N GLY A 313 26.40 16.47 -17.51
CA GLY A 313 27.40 15.94 -16.60
C GLY A 313 28.23 14.81 -17.20
N ASP A 314 29.17 14.28 -16.41
CA ASP A 314 29.98 13.14 -16.80
C ASP A 314 29.19 11.82 -16.69
N PRO A 315 29.44 10.83 -17.57
CA PRO A 315 28.87 9.50 -17.43
C PRO A 315 29.20 8.88 -16.08
N ILE A 316 28.28 8.07 -15.56
CA ILE A 316 28.38 7.39 -14.26
C ILE A 316 28.45 5.88 -14.55
N PRO A 317 29.34 5.09 -13.93
CA PRO A 317 29.26 3.65 -14.02
C PRO A 317 27.87 3.17 -13.54
N ALA A 318 27.14 2.43 -14.40
CA ALA A 318 25.77 1.99 -14.09
C ALA A 318 25.71 1.15 -12.81
N ARG A 319 26.73 0.29 -12.58
CA ARG A 319 26.86 -0.48 -11.33
C ARG A 319 27.01 0.41 -10.10
N GLN A 320 27.71 1.53 -10.20
CA GLN A 320 27.84 2.47 -9.10
C GLN A 320 26.49 3.09 -8.77
N LEU A 321 25.72 3.51 -9.76
CA LEU A 321 24.41 4.09 -9.54
C LEU A 321 23.43 3.07 -8.94
N MET A 322 23.45 1.82 -9.41
CA MET A 322 22.68 0.72 -8.80
C MET A 322 23.09 0.46 -7.35
N ARG A 323 24.40 0.49 -7.06
CA ARG A 323 24.91 0.35 -5.70
C ARG A 323 24.43 1.50 -4.80
N GLU A 324 24.41 2.73 -5.29
CA GLU A 324 23.89 3.88 -4.54
C GLU A 324 22.39 3.73 -4.22
N ILE A 325 21.58 3.21 -5.16
CA ILE A 325 20.17 2.88 -4.93
C ILE A 325 20.04 1.82 -3.84
N ALA A 326 20.82 0.73 -3.94
CA ALA A 326 20.80 -0.35 -2.96
C ALA A 326 21.27 0.10 -1.58
N GLU A 327 22.29 0.96 -1.49
CA GLU A 327 22.82 1.48 -0.22
C GLU A 327 21.83 2.41 0.46
N ALA A 328 21.14 3.28 -0.29
CA ALA A 328 20.09 4.11 0.25
C ALA A 328 18.92 3.25 0.79
N ALA A 329 18.49 2.25 0.04
CA ALA A 329 17.47 1.30 0.46
C ALA A 329 17.91 0.49 1.69
N TRP A 330 19.18 0.10 1.78
CA TRP A 330 19.76 -0.56 2.95
C TRP A 330 19.69 0.31 4.21
N ARG A 331 19.90 1.63 4.07
CA ARG A 331 19.86 2.59 5.18
C ARG A 331 18.44 2.91 5.64
N CYS A 332 17.48 3.11 4.72
CA CYS A 332 16.17 3.67 5.08
C CYS A 332 14.97 3.00 4.37
N ALA A 333 15.15 1.84 3.74
CA ALA A 333 14.13 1.12 2.97
C ALA A 333 13.55 1.88 1.76
N ASP A 334 14.19 2.96 1.34
CA ASP A 334 13.87 3.77 0.18
C ASP A 334 15.16 4.18 -0.57
N PRO A 335 15.13 4.28 -1.91
CA PRO A 335 14.00 4.09 -2.81
C PRO A 335 13.77 2.62 -3.17
N GLY A 336 12.53 2.29 -3.57
CA GLY A 336 12.24 1.08 -4.33
C GLY A 336 12.60 1.24 -5.81
N ILE A 337 12.37 0.20 -6.61
CA ILE A 337 12.59 0.22 -8.06
C ILE A 337 11.28 -0.12 -8.79
N GLN A 338 11.06 0.56 -9.93
CA GLN A 338 10.01 0.23 -10.89
C GLN A 338 10.66 -0.03 -12.26
N TYR A 339 10.37 -1.21 -12.85
CA TYR A 339 10.98 -1.68 -14.11
C TYR A 339 10.15 -1.21 -15.30
N ASP A 340 10.49 -0.06 -15.82
CA ASP A 340 9.75 0.67 -16.85
C ASP A 340 9.40 -0.16 -18.09
N THR A 341 10.37 -0.86 -18.65
CA THR A 341 10.19 -1.67 -19.86
C THR A 341 9.24 -2.84 -19.61
N THR A 342 9.42 -3.56 -18.49
CA THR A 342 8.53 -4.65 -18.08
C THR A 342 7.09 -4.15 -17.87
N ILE A 343 6.90 -3.01 -17.19
CA ILE A 343 5.59 -2.41 -16.97
C ILE A 343 4.90 -2.11 -18.29
N ASN A 344 5.58 -1.43 -19.20
CA ASN A 344 5.01 -1.00 -20.49
C ASN A 344 4.84 -2.15 -21.50
N GLN A 345 5.54 -3.28 -21.32
CA GLN A 345 5.32 -4.49 -22.11
C GLN A 345 3.93 -5.10 -21.89
N TRP A 346 3.39 -4.99 -20.69
CA TRP A 346 2.06 -5.48 -20.31
C TRP A 346 0.98 -4.39 -20.38
N HIS A 347 1.27 -3.26 -21.03
CA HIS A 347 0.34 -2.15 -21.14
C HIS A 347 -0.71 -2.40 -22.22
N THR A 348 -1.99 -2.41 -21.84
CA THR A 348 -3.12 -2.65 -22.75
C THR A 348 -3.47 -1.45 -23.63
N SER A 349 -3.03 -0.23 -23.26
CA SER A 349 -3.46 1.03 -23.90
C SER A 349 -2.27 1.93 -24.31
N PRO A 350 -1.20 1.40 -24.94
CA PRO A 350 0.01 2.17 -25.23
C PRO A 350 -0.20 3.27 -26.28
N ASN A 351 -1.22 3.16 -27.13
CA ASN A 351 -1.53 4.18 -28.14
C ASN A 351 -2.20 5.41 -27.53
N SER A 352 -2.69 5.35 -26.31
CA SER A 352 -3.30 6.45 -25.57
C SER A 352 -2.33 7.16 -24.62
N GLY A 353 -1.19 6.55 -24.31
CA GLY A 353 -0.17 7.09 -23.43
C GLY A 353 0.70 6.02 -22.80
N ARG A 354 1.80 6.46 -22.20
CA ARG A 354 2.75 5.58 -21.51
C ARG A 354 2.41 5.48 -20.02
N ILE A 355 2.72 4.35 -19.41
CA ILE A 355 2.69 4.22 -17.95
C ILE A 355 3.98 4.80 -17.39
N ASN A 356 3.88 5.91 -16.63
CA ASN A 356 5.03 6.63 -16.08
C ASN A 356 5.17 6.47 -14.57
N ALA A 357 4.09 6.19 -13.85
CA ALA A 357 4.05 6.14 -12.40
C ALA A 357 3.13 5.02 -11.90
N SER A 358 3.06 4.88 -10.59
CA SER A 358 2.15 3.99 -9.88
C SER A 358 1.46 4.73 -8.73
N ASN A 359 0.45 4.10 -8.11
CA ASN A 359 -0.08 4.51 -6.81
C ASN A 359 0.96 4.31 -5.68
N PRO A 360 0.66 4.70 -4.42
CA PRO A 360 1.62 4.65 -3.31
C PRO A 360 2.25 3.28 -3.03
N CYS A 361 1.49 2.21 -3.23
CA CYS A 361 1.91 0.85 -2.93
C CYS A 361 2.40 0.06 -4.16
N SER A 362 2.50 0.74 -5.30
CA SER A 362 3.02 0.21 -6.59
C SER A 362 2.22 -0.91 -7.24
N GLU A 363 0.98 -1.19 -6.81
CA GLU A 363 0.15 -2.21 -7.45
C GLU A 363 -0.67 -1.67 -8.63
N TYR A 364 -1.10 -0.41 -8.60
CA TYR A 364 -1.84 0.21 -9.69
C TYR A 364 -0.91 0.97 -10.63
N MET A 365 -0.90 0.59 -11.88
CA MET A 365 -0.05 1.16 -12.93
C MET A 365 -0.84 1.33 -14.21
N HIS A 366 -1.12 2.57 -14.60
CA HIS A 366 -1.79 2.92 -15.86
C HIS A 366 -1.36 4.33 -16.31
N VAL A 367 -2.01 4.87 -17.33
CA VAL A 367 -1.72 6.22 -17.85
C VAL A 367 -1.86 7.30 -16.77
N ASP A 368 -1.17 8.41 -16.96
CA ASP A 368 -1.24 9.57 -16.07
C ASP A 368 -2.67 10.14 -15.99
N ASN A 369 -2.98 10.81 -14.88
CA ASN A 369 -4.30 11.37 -14.56
C ASN A 369 -5.41 10.32 -14.63
N SER A 370 -5.22 9.23 -13.92
CA SER A 370 -6.14 8.10 -13.87
C SER A 370 -6.43 7.67 -12.44
N ALA A 371 -7.46 6.85 -12.27
CA ALA A 371 -7.92 6.38 -10.98
C ALA A 371 -8.36 4.91 -11.06
N CYS A 372 -8.31 4.22 -9.92
CA CYS A 372 -8.70 2.83 -9.81
C CYS A 372 -9.45 2.57 -8.50
N ASN A 373 -10.62 1.94 -8.58
CA ASN A 373 -11.24 1.35 -7.40
C ASN A 373 -10.77 -0.09 -7.22
N LEU A 374 -10.66 -0.54 -5.97
CA LEU A 374 -10.13 -1.85 -5.61
C LEU A 374 -11.17 -2.72 -4.91
N ALA A 375 -11.06 -4.04 -5.11
CA ALA A 375 -11.71 -5.05 -4.29
C ALA A 375 -10.77 -6.23 -4.10
N SER A 376 -10.92 -6.96 -2.98
CA SER A 376 -10.08 -8.14 -2.71
C SER A 376 -10.93 -9.29 -2.19
N LEU A 377 -10.67 -10.49 -2.74
CA LEU A 377 -11.28 -11.74 -2.38
C LEU A 377 -10.53 -12.38 -1.21
N ASN A 378 -11.23 -13.02 -0.27
CA ASN A 378 -10.64 -13.74 0.85
C ASN A 378 -10.46 -15.21 0.47
N LEU A 379 -9.25 -15.63 0.12
CA LEU A 379 -8.96 -16.97 -0.40
C LEU A 379 -9.38 -18.10 0.56
N MET A 380 -9.32 -17.90 1.87
CA MET A 380 -9.76 -18.90 2.86
C MET A 380 -11.25 -19.24 2.77
N LYS A 381 -12.08 -18.37 2.21
CA LYS A 381 -13.53 -18.61 2.01
C LYS A 381 -13.83 -19.53 0.81
N PHE A 382 -12.82 -19.81 0.00
CA PHE A 382 -12.89 -20.70 -1.16
C PHE A 382 -12.09 -21.99 -0.96
N ARG A 383 -11.63 -22.26 0.26
CA ARG A 383 -11.03 -23.53 0.65
C ARG A 383 -12.12 -24.50 1.10
N ARG A 384 -12.24 -25.65 0.43
CA ARG A 384 -13.12 -26.73 0.88
C ARG A 384 -12.54 -27.48 2.09
N PRO A 385 -13.36 -28.21 2.84
CA PRO A 385 -12.88 -28.98 3.99
C PRO A 385 -11.80 -30.02 3.66
N ASP A 386 -11.82 -30.56 2.44
CA ASP A 386 -10.81 -31.51 1.92
C ASP A 386 -9.50 -30.83 1.43
N GLY A 387 -9.41 -29.51 1.52
CA GLY A 387 -8.26 -28.73 1.08
C GLY A 387 -8.29 -28.30 -0.38
N THR A 388 -9.22 -28.80 -1.20
CA THR A 388 -9.37 -28.37 -2.61
C THR A 388 -9.92 -26.97 -2.71
N PHE A 389 -9.66 -26.31 -3.85
CA PHE A 389 -10.15 -24.96 -4.12
C PHE A 389 -11.59 -25.00 -4.67
N ASP A 390 -12.49 -24.18 -4.13
CA ASP A 390 -13.86 -24.07 -4.64
C ASP A 390 -13.93 -23.13 -5.85
N VAL A 391 -13.56 -23.69 -7.00
CA VAL A 391 -13.50 -22.97 -8.28
C VAL A 391 -14.82 -22.29 -8.60
N ALA A 392 -15.96 -22.99 -8.46
CA ALA A 392 -17.26 -22.48 -8.86
C ALA A 392 -17.71 -21.27 -8.03
N SER A 393 -17.52 -21.35 -6.70
CA SER A 393 -17.80 -20.23 -5.79
C SER A 393 -16.87 -19.05 -6.05
N PHE A 394 -15.59 -19.32 -6.35
CA PHE A 394 -14.61 -18.28 -6.66
C PHE A 394 -14.91 -17.56 -7.97
N GLU A 395 -15.18 -18.31 -9.05
CA GLU A 395 -15.56 -17.74 -10.36
C GLU A 395 -16.80 -16.84 -10.23
N HIS A 396 -17.82 -17.28 -9.48
CA HIS A 396 -19.02 -16.50 -9.26
C HIS A 396 -18.76 -15.23 -8.43
N ALA A 397 -17.97 -15.33 -7.36
CA ALA A 397 -17.58 -14.18 -6.55
C ALA A 397 -16.79 -13.17 -7.37
N VAL A 398 -15.88 -13.62 -8.25
CA VAL A 398 -15.18 -12.74 -9.21
C VAL A 398 -16.17 -12.02 -10.13
N ASP A 399 -17.12 -12.75 -10.74
CA ASP A 399 -18.11 -12.15 -11.65
C ASP A 399 -18.91 -11.03 -10.98
N VAL A 400 -19.45 -11.29 -9.78
CA VAL A 400 -20.31 -10.32 -9.06
C VAL A 400 -19.49 -9.12 -8.58
N MET A 401 -18.32 -9.35 -7.96
CA MET A 401 -17.47 -8.28 -7.45
C MET A 401 -16.89 -7.43 -8.58
N PHE A 402 -16.49 -8.04 -9.69
CA PHE A 402 -15.96 -7.33 -10.84
C PHE A 402 -17.02 -6.45 -11.50
N LEU A 403 -18.25 -6.96 -11.65
CA LEU A 403 -19.37 -6.17 -12.14
C LEU A 403 -19.70 -5.01 -11.19
N ALA A 404 -19.67 -5.23 -9.88
CA ALA A 404 -19.85 -4.17 -8.89
C ALA A 404 -18.80 -3.06 -9.03
N GLN A 405 -17.52 -3.42 -9.20
CA GLN A 405 -16.45 -2.46 -9.44
C GLN A 405 -16.65 -1.68 -10.74
N GLU A 406 -17.10 -2.34 -11.81
CA GLU A 406 -17.39 -1.72 -13.11
C GLU A 406 -18.54 -0.70 -13.00
N ILE A 407 -19.62 -1.05 -12.31
CA ILE A 407 -20.77 -0.16 -12.09
C ILE A 407 -20.35 1.11 -11.35
N ILE A 408 -19.47 1.00 -10.35
CA ILE A 408 -18.98 2.12 -9.53
C ILE A 408 -18.24 3.19 -10.34
N VAL A 409 -17.61 2.85 -11.48
CA VAL A 409 -16.74 3.78 -12.22
C VAL A 409 -17.46 5.06 -12.63
N SER A 410 -18.65 4.93 -13.22
CA SER A 410 -19.37 6.07 -13.81
C SER A 410 -19.98 7.01 -12.77
N PRO A 411 -20.64 6.55 -11.68
CA PRO A 411 -21.20 7.42 -10.66
C PRO A 411 -20.16 7.99 -9.67
N SER A 412 -18.94 7.46 -9.66
CA SER A 412 -17.88 7.95 -8.79
C SER A 412 -17.49 9.39 -9.11
N SER A 413 -17.24 10.18 -8.08
CA SER A 413 -16.62 11.49 -8.21
C SER A 413 -15.09 11.38 -8.29
N TYR A 414 -14.47 12.34 -8.97
CA TYR A 414 -13.04 12.40 -9.17
C TYR A 414 -12.50 13.79 -8.85
N PRO A 415 -11.25 13.91 -8.36
CA PRO A 415 -10.70 15.20 -7.91
C PRO A 415 -10.55 16.25 -9.01
N THR A 416 -10.44 15.84 -10.26
CA THR A 416 -10.36 16.73 -11.43
C THR A 416 -11.16 16.16 -12.58
N GLU A 417 -11.59 17.05 -13.48
CA GLU A 417 -12.31 16.68 -14.70
C GLU A 417 -11.49 15.72 -15.58
N GLN A 418 -10.19 15.95 -15.72
CA GLN A 418 -9.30 15.09 -16.52
C GLN A 418 -9.20 13.67 -15.95
N ILE A 419 -9.06 13.52 -14.61
CA ILE A 419 -9.04 12.20 -13.98
C ILE A 419 -10.39 11.50 -14.19
N GLY A 420 -11.50 12.22 -14.03
CA GLY A 420 -12.84 11.69 -14.27
C GLY A 420 -13.05 11.24 -15.72
N ALA A 421 -12.60 12.05 -16.68
CA ALA A 421 -12.66 11.71 -18.09
C ALA A 421 -11.85 10.44 -18.42
N ASN A 422 -10.60 10.35 -17.93
CA ASN A 422 -9.75 9.17 -18.14
C ASN A 422 -10.31 7.94 -17.42
N ALA A 423 -10.80 8.08 -16.19
CA ALA A 423 -11.39 6.96 -15.45
C ALA A 423 -12.59 6.37 -16.19
N ARG A 424 -13.46 7.20 -16.77
CA ARG A 424 -14.61 6.74 -17.57
C ARG A 424 -14.18 6.18 -18.92
N ALA A 425 -13.17 6.79 -19.57
CA ALA A 425 -12.71 6.38 -20.90
C ALA A 425 -11.91 5.06 -20.89
N PHE A 426 -11.20 4.73 -19.81
CA PHE A 426 -10.39 3.50 -19.70
C PHE A 426 -10.98 2.47 -18.74
N ARG A 427 -11.78 2.88 -17.75
CA ARG A 427 -12.48 2.03 -16.79
C ARG A 427 -11.54 1.04 -16.06
N GLN A 428 -10.47 1.58 -15.49
CA GLN A 428 -9.46 0.79 -14.78
C GLN A 428 -10.01 0.25 -13.47
N LEU A 429 -9.85 -1.05 -13.26
CA LEU A 429 -10.25 -1.76 -12.05
C LEU A 429 -9.05 -2.47 -11.43
N GLY A 430 -9.12 -2.71 -10.13
CA GLY A 430 -8.08 -3.40 -9.36
C GLY A 430 -8.67 -4.49 -8.47
N MET A 431 -9.08 -5.62 -9.07
CA MET A 431 -9.44 -6.79 -8.30
C MET A 431 -8.19 -7.55 -7.85
N GLY A 432 -8.17 -7.98 -6.61
CA GLY A 432 -7.11 -8.78 -6.03
C GLY A 432 -7.64 -9.80 -5.04
N TYR A 433 -6.75 -10.32 -4.21
CA TYR A 433 -7.10 -11.24 -3.12
C TYR A 433 -6.28 -10.95 -1.86
N ALA A 434 -6.71 -11.53 -0.75
CA ALA A 434 -5.99 -11.59 0.52
C ALA A 434 -5.96 -13.03 1.04
N ASN A 435 -5.17 -13.28 2.06
CA ASN A 435 -5.10 -14.58 2.73
C ASN A 435 -4.38 -15.70 1.96
N LEU A 436 -3.49 -15.35 1.01
CA LEU A 436 -2.71 -16.36 0.30
C LEU A 436 -1.82 -17.17 1.26
N GLY A 437 -1.08 -16.49 2.14
CA GLY A 437 -0.21 -17.16 3.11
C GLY A 437 -0.98 -18.14 4.01
N ALA A 438 -2.13 -17.73 4.53
CA ALA A 438 -3.01 -18.57 5.32
C ALA A 438 -3.57 -19.74 4.51
N TYR A 439 -3.98 -19.53 3.27
CA TYR A 439 -4.50 -20.58 2.40
C TYR A 439 -3.45 -21.67 2.12
N LEU A 440 -2.22 -21.28 1.81
CA LEU A 440 -1.13 -22.24 1.59
C LEU A 440 -0.80 -23.02 2.87
N MET A 441 -0.64 -22.32 4.00
CA MET A 441 -0.38 -22.94 5.30
C MET A 441 -1.50 -23.92 5.68
N ALA A 442 -2.78 -23.54 5.56
CA ALA A 442 -3.93 -24.39 5.86
C ALA A 442 -3.96 -25.68 5.03
N ASN A 443 -3.37 -25.66 3.84
CA ASN A 443 -3.24 -26.81 2.96
C ASN A 443 -1.93 -27.59 3.17
N GLY A 444 -1.14 -27.27 4.18
CA GLY A 444 0.14 -27.93 4.44
C GLY A 444 1.19 -27.65 3.36
N VAL A 445 1.07 -26.54 2.63
CA VAL A 445 1.95 -26.18 1.52
C VAL A 445 2.88 -25.03 1.96
N PRO A 446 4.21 -25.24 1.94
CA PRO A 446 5.15 -24.16 2.24
C PRO A 446 5.01 -23.00 1.26
N TYR A 447 5.01 -21.77 1.78
CA TYR A 447 4.98 -20.54 0.95
C TYR A 447 6.15 -20.48 -0.03
N ASP A 448 7.37 -20.78 0.42
CA ASP A 448 8.57 -20.84 -0.43
C ASP A 448 8.78 -22.25 -0.98
N SER A 449 7.85 -22.71 -1.81
CA SER A 449 7.93 -23.99 -2.53
C SER A 449 7.42 -23.85 -3.96
N ASP A 450 7.78 -24.78 -4.83
CA ASP A 450 7.22 -24.80 -6.19
C ASP A 450 5.72 -25.04 -6.19
N ALA A 451 5.23 -25.88 -5.27
CA ALA A 451 3.79 -26.12 -5.07
C ALA A 451 3.06 -24.86 -4.60
N GLY A 452 3.64 -24.10 -3.65
CA GLY A 452 3.08 -22.82 -3.19
C GLY A 452 3.00 -21.80 -4.33
N ARG A 453 4.07 -21.65 -5.09
CA ARG A 453 4.14 -20.75 -6.25
C ARG A 453 3.19 -21.17 -7.37
N GLY A 454 3.10 -22.47 -7.68
CA GLY A 454 2.19 -22.98 -8.70
C GLY A 454 0.72 -22.79 -8.34
N THR A 455 0.36 -23.02 -7.08
CA THR A 455 -0.98 -22.77 -6.56
C THR A 455 -1.33 -21.27 -6.62
N ALA A 456 -0.44 -20.39 -6.16
CA ALA A 456 -0.63 -18.95 -6.24
C ALA A 456 -0.78 -18.45 -7.68
N ALA A 457 0.04 -18.98 -8.60
CA ALA A 457 -0.04 -18.68 -10.04
C ALA A 457 -1.39 -19.09 -10.62
N ALA A 458 -1.87 -20.31 -10.31
CA ALA A 458 -3.14 -20.82 -10.79
C ALA A 458 -4.34 -19.99 -10.28
N ILE A 459 -4.37 -19.64 -8.99
CA ILE A 459 -5.40 -18.76 -8.40
C ILE A 459 -5.39 -17.38 -9.06
N THR A 460 -4.21 -16.79 -9.25
CA THR A 460 -4.08 -15.46 -9.87
C THR A 460 -4.48 -15.49 -11.34
N ALA A 461 -4.11 -16.55 -12.06
CA ALA A 461 -4.53 -16.77 -13.45
C ALA A 461 -6.04 -16.94 -13.58
N LEU A 462 -6.67 -17.73 -12.70
CA LEU A 462 -8.13 -17.90 -12.68
C LEU A 462 -8.84 -16.58 -12.41
N MET A 463 -8.42 -15.84 -11.37
CA MET A 463 -9.01 -14.55 -11.02
C MET A 463 -8.99 -13.57 -12.19
N THR A 464 -7.84 -13.40 -12.82
CA THR A 464 -7.70 -12.40 -13.89
C THR A 464 -8.34 -12.85 -15.19
N GLY A 465 -8.22 -14.13 -15.54
CA GLY A 465 -8.92 -14.69 -16.70
C GLY A 465 -10.44 -14.54 -16.59
N ARG A 466 -11.00 -14.83 -15.39
CA ARG A 466 -12.41 -14.64 -15.10
C ARG A 466 -12.83 -13.17 -15.12
N ALA A 467 -12.04 -12.28 -14.56
CA ALA A 467 -12.28 -10.83 -14.58
C ALA A 467 -12.32 -10.28 -16.00
N TYR A 468 -11.38 -10.66 -16.87
CA TYR A 468 -11.39 -10.23 -18.27
C TYR A 468 -12.50 -10.89 -19.10
N LEU A 469 -12.90 -12.12 -18.77
CA LEU A 469 -14.10 -12.73 -19.34
C LEU A 469 -15.36 -11.94 -18.98
N GLY A 470 -15.49 -11.51 -17.70
CA GLY A 470 -16.54 -10.60 -17.23
C GLY A 470 -16.51 -9.26 -17.96
N SER A 471 -15.31 -8.69 -18.15
CA SER A 471 -15.10 -7.46 -18.93
C SER A 471 -15.54 -7.60 -20.38
N ALA A 472 -15.25 -8.73 -21.03
CA ALA A 472 -15.70 -8.99 -22.42
C ALA A 472 -17.21 -9.20 -22.52
N ARG A 473 -17.83 -9.88 -21.53
CA ARG A 473 -19.29 -10.02 -21.44
C ARG A 473 -19.98 -8.66 -21.25
N THR A 474 -19.42 -7.82 -20.38
CA THR A 474 -19.92 -6.46 -20.17
C THR A 474 -19.73 -5.61 -21.42
N ALA A 475 -18.63 -5.77 -22.16
CA ALA A 475 -18.43 -5.09 -23.44
C ALA A 475 -19.45 -5.52 -24.49
N ALA A 476 -19.89 -6.80 -24.52
CA ALA A 476 -20.92 -7.27 -25.40
C ALA A 476 -22.29 -6.59 -25.15
N ALA A 477 -22.61 -6.27 -23.89
CA ALA A 477 -23.84 -5.62 -23.48
C ALA A 477 -23.78 -4.08 -23.54
N MET A 478 -22.68 -3.49 -23.08
CA MET A 478 -22.53 -2.06 -22.84
C MET A 478 -21.54 -1.35 -23.78
N GLY A 479 -20.87 -2.09 -24.67
CA GLY A 479 -19.77 -1.61 -25.47
C GLY A 479 -18.41 -1.70 -24.75
N PRO A 480 -17.31 -1.74 -25.49
CA PRO A 480 -15.94 -1.71 -24.93
C PRO A 480 -15.65 -0.33 -24.32
N TYR A 481 -14.53 -0.21 -23.58
CA TYR A 481 -14.08 1.09 -23.08
C TYR A 481 -13.76 2.05 -24.25
N ASP A 482 -13.96 3.36 -24.05
CA ASP A 482 -13.97 4.37 -25.13
C ASP A 482 -12.68 4.38 -25.97
N ARG A 483 -11.53 4.14 -25.32
CA ARG A 483 -10.23 4.14 -26.00
C ARG A 483 -9.80 2.76 -26.51
N TYR A 484 -10.71 1.77 -26.53
CA TYR A 484 -10.39 0.41 -26.97
C TYR A 484 -10.07 0.35 -28.47
N ALA A 485 -10.82 1.06 -29.31
CA ALA A 485 -10.66 0.98 -30.76
C ALA A 485 -9.22 1.31 -31.21
N GLU A 486 -8.59 2.33 -30.63
CA GLU A 486 -7.21 2.71 -30.91
C GLU A 486 -6.18 1.76 -30.30
N ASN A 487 -6.56 1.06 -29.23
CA ASN A 487 -5.69 0.13 -28.48
C ASN A 487 -6.03 -1.34 -28.72
N ARG A 488 -6.92 -1.67 -29.65
CA ARG A 488 -7.41 -3.03 -29.87
C ARG A 488 -6.29 -4.06 -30.04
N ASP A 489 -5.35 -3.78 -30.93
CA ASP A 489 -4.29 -4.73 -31.23
C ASP A 489 -3.34 -4.95 -30.06
N PRO A 490 -2.77 -3.91 -29.41
CA PRO A 490 -1.94 -4.10 -28.23
C PRO A 490 -2.72 -4.69 -27.04
N HIS A 491 -3.99 -4.31 -26.82
CA HIS A 491 -4.80 -4.92 -25.76
C HIS A 491 -4.97 -6.43 -25.98
N ASN A 492 -5.40 -6.83 -27.17
CA ASN A 492 -5.57 -8.26 -27.50
C ASN A 492 -4.23 -9.03 -27.44
N ALA A 493 -3.13 -8.39 -27.81
CA ALA A 493 -1.81 -8.99 -27.67
C ALA A 493 -1.46 -9.30 -26.21
N VAL A 494 -1.70 -8.36 -25.29
CA VAL A 494 -1.51 -8.57 -23.85
C VAL A 494 -2.42 -9.68 -23.30
N MET A 495 -3.67 -9.76 -23.74
CA MET A 495 -4.58 -10.85 -23.33
C MET A 495 -4.05 -12.21 -23.76
N ARG A 496 -3.51 -12.33 -25.00
CA ARG A 496 -2.86 -13.56 -25.45
C ARG A 496 -1.60 -13.88 -24.64
N MET A 497 -0.80 -12.86 -24.26
CA MET A 497 0.37 -13.08 -23.37
C MET A 497 -0.04 -13.67 -22.03
N HIS A 498 -1.11 -13.17 -21.41
CA HIS A 498 -1.64 -13.72 -20.15
C HIS A 498 -2.13 -15.17 -20.33
N ARG A 499 -2.90 -15.44 -21.40
CA ARG A 499 -3.32 -16.80 -21.73
C ARG A 499 -2.13 -17.75 -21.88
N ASP A 500 -1.13 -17.37 -22.67
CA ASP A 500 0.03 -18.19 -22.94
C ASP A 500 0.85 -18.45 -21.66
N ALA A 501 0.94 -17.44 -20.77
CA ALA A 501 1.53 -17.60 -19.43
C ALA A 501 0.78 -18.65 -18.58
N SER A 502 -0.57 -18.76 -18.69
CA SER A 502 -1.34 -19.75 -17.94
C SER A 502 -0.99 -21.20 -18.35
N TYR A 503 -0.65 -21.41 -19.60
CA TYR A 503 -0.14 -22.70 -20.09
C TYR A 503 1.30 -22.98 -19.70
N ALA A 504 2.06 -21.95 -19.34
CA ALA A 504 3.43 -22.11 -18.84
C ALA A 504 3.48 -22.54 -17.36
N ILE A 505 2.38 -22.52 -16.62
CA ILE A 505 2.31 -23.08 -15.27
C ILE A 505 2.49 -24.60 -15.36
N PRO A 506 3.55 -25.18 -14.74
CA PRO A 506 3.74 -26.63 -14.78
C PRO A 506 2.61 -27.38 -14.06
N ASP A 507 2.08 -28.43 -14.67
CA ASP A 507 1.03 -29.27 -14.05
C ASP A 507 1.49 -29.87 -12.71
N SER A 508 2.78 -30.16 -12.57
CA SER A 508 3.38 -30.67 -11.32
C SER A 508 3.47 -29.62 -10.20
N ALA A 509 3.36 -28.33 -10.52
CA ALA A 509 3.47 -27.24 -9.55
C ALA A 509 2.13 -26.89 -8.91
N CYS A 510 1.00 -27.33 -9.46
CA CYS A 510 -0.33 -27.15 -8.86
C CYS A 510 -1.00 -28.50 -8.68
N SER A 511 -1.15 -28.94 -7.45
CA SER A 511 -1.77 -30.24 -7.12
C SER A 511 -3.29 -30.27 -7.40
N ASP A 512 -3.94 -29.11 -7.46
CA ASP A 512 -5.35 -28.95 -7.78
C ASP A 512 -5.53 -28.82 -9.30
N ALA A 513 -5.78 -29.94 -9.96
CA ALA A 513 -5.94 -30.00 -11.43
C ALA A 513 -7.19 -29.25 -11.90
N ASP A 514 -8.25 -29.20 -11.09
CA ASP A 514 -9.49 -28.50 -11.44
C ASP A 514 -9.25 -26.98 -11.43
N LEU A 515 -8.49 -26.47 -10.45
CA LEU A 515 -8.10 -25.07 -10.39
C LEU A 515 -7.26 -24.66 -11.61
N LEU A 516 -6.24 -25.44 -11.96
CA LEU A 516 -5.37 -25.13 -13.10
C LEU A 516 -6.13 -25.21 -14.43
N SER A 517 -7.01 -26.21 -14.58
CA SER A 517 -7.88 -26.36 -15.76
C SER A 517 -8.84 -25.19 -15.89
N ALA A 518 -9.45 -24.73 -14.78
CA ALA A 518 -10.34 -23.58 -14.76
C ALA A 518 -9.61 -22.27 -15.12
N ALA A 519 -8.38 -22.09 -14.63
CA ALA A 519 -7.56 -20.94 -14.98
C ALA A 519 -7.31 -20.85 -16.50
N ARG A 520 -6.87 -21.95 -17.11
CA ARG A 520 -6.63 -22.03 -18.56
C ARG A 520 -7.90 -21.79 -19.37
N ARG A 521 -9.01 -22.44 -19.00
CA ARG A 521 -10.31 -22.26 -19.64
C ARG A 521 -10.79 -20.82 -19.57
N SER A 522 -10.70 -20.16 -18.42
CA SER A 522 -11.11 -18.77 -18.26
C SER A 522 -10.36 -17.83 -19.19
N TRP A 523 -9.06 -18.06 -19.43
CA TRP A 523 -8.27 -17.28 -20.36
C TRP A 523 -8.61 -17.57 -21.83
N GLU A 524 -8.88 -18.83 -22.20
CA GLU A 524 -9.35 -19.15 -23.55
C GLU A 524 -10.67 -18.43 -23.86
N GLU A 525 -11.65 -18.55 -22.95
CA GLU A 525 -12.94 -17.89 -23.08
C GLU A 525 -12.83 -16.36 -23.12
N ALA A 526 -11.95 -15.77 -22.28
CA ALA A 526 -11.72 -14.33 -22.25
C ALA A 526 -11.13 -13.82 -23.56
N VAL A 527 -10.13 -14.50 -24.11
CA VAL A 527 -9.51 -14.13 -25.40
C VAL A 527 -10.50 -14.30 -26.54
N GLU A 528 -11.17 -15.45 -26.62
CA GLU A 528 -12.13 -15.73 -27.71
C GLU A 528 -13.27 -14.71 -27.73
N LEU A 529 -13.88 -14.42 -26.60
CA LEU A 529 -14.97 -13.46 -26.51
C LEU A 529 -14.47 -12.03 -26.73
N GLY A 530 -13.37 -11.64 -26.07
CA GLY A 530 -12.82 -10.28 -26.12
C GLY A 530 -12.33 -9.87 -27.50
N GLU A 531 -11.79 -10.79 -28.31
CA GLU A 531 -11.43 -10.48 -29.70
C GLU A 531 -12.65 -10.15 -30.57
N ARG A 532 -13.84 -10.65 -30.20
CA ARG A 532 -15.11 -10.39 -30.92
C ARG A 532 -15.81 -9.13 -30.41
N THR A 533 -15.86 -8.93 -29.08
CA THR A 533 -16.66 -7.87 -28.43
C THR A 533 -15.85 -6.69 -27.96
N GLY A 534 -14.54 -6.82 -27.84
CA GLY A 534 -13.69 -5.92 -27.07
C GLY A 534 -13.80 -6.20 -25.57
N TYR A 535 -13.17 -5.33 -24.77
CA TYR A 535 -13.20 -5.38 -23.31
C TYR A 535 -13.76 -4.08 -22.77
N ARG A 536 -14.53 -4.16 -21.69
CA ARG A 536 -15.10 -2.99 -21.01
C ARG A 536 -14.04 -2.24 -20.18
N ASN A 537 -12.95 -2.90 -19.79
CA ASN A 537 -11.95 -2.39 -18.85
C ASN A 537 -10.54 -2.49 -19.43
N ALA A 538 -9.80 -1.40 -19.43
CA ALA A 538 -8.40 -1.39 -19.85
C ALA A 538 -7.48 -2.09 -18.84
N GLN A 539 -7.85 -2.11 -17.56
CA GLN A 539 -7.17 -2.84 -16.50
C GLN A 539 -8.19 -3.53 -15.59
N ALA A 540 -7.88 -4.74 -15.12
CA ALA A 540 -8.80 -5.56 -14.33
C ALA A 540 -8.26 -5.87 -12.92
N THR A 541 -6.99 -6.22 -12.77
CA THR A 541 -6.48 -6.83 -11.54
C THR A 541 -5.17 -6.23 -11.04
N VAL A 542 -5.03 -6.22 -9.71
CA VAL A 542 -3.83 -5.85 -8.96
C VAL A 542 -3.75 -6.70 -7.68
N LEU A 543 -2.59 -6.82 -7.06
CA LEU A 543 -2.50 -7.32 -5.68
C LEU A 543 -2.23 -6.16 -4.73
N ALA A 544 -3.30 -5.68 -4.12
CA ALA A 544 -3.26 -4.61 -3.13
C ALA A 544 -2.78 -5.12 -1.76
N PRO A 545 -2.25 -4.24 -0.88
CA PRO A 545 -1.78 -4.65 0.44
C PRO A 545 -2.89 -5.11 1.39
N THR A 546 -4.15 -4.78 1.12
CA THR A 546 -5.36 -5.15 1.90
C THR A 546 -5.29 -4.85 3.41
N GLY A 547 -4.53 -3.84 3.84
CA GLY A 547 -4.25 -3.60 5.25
C GLY A 547 -5.51 -3.59 6.15
N THR A 548 -6.37 -2.57 6.02
CA THR A 548 -7.56 -2.43 6.87
C THR A 548 -8.69 -3.40 6.51
N ILE A 549 -8.89 -3.69 5.21
CA ILE A 549 -9.98 -4.57 4.78
C ILE A 549 -9.73 -6.05 5.15
N SER A 550 -8.48 -6.45 5.37
CA SER A 550 -8.19 -7.79 5.90
C SER A 550 -8.76 -7.99 7.30
N PHE A 551 -8.76 -6.97 8.16
CA PHE A 551 -9.43 -7.03 9.46
C PHE A 551 -10.95 -7.14 9.33
N LEU A 552 -11.56 -6.43 8.37
CA LEU A 552 -12.99 -6.57 8.06
C LEU A 552 -13.32 -8.01 7.63
N MET A 553 -12.45 -8.62 6.84
CA MET A 553 -12.65 -9.98 6.31
C MET A 553 -12.15 -11.09 7.24
N ASP A 554 -11.66 -10.77 8.43
CA ASP A 554 -11.04 -11.73 9.37
C ASP A 554 -9.89 -12.54 8.75
N CYS A 555 -9.12 -11.93 7.86
CA CYS A 555 -7.96 -12.55 7.25
C CYS A 555 -6.80 -12.69 8.25
N ASP A 556 -6.11 -13.82 8.21
CA ASP A 556 -4.89 -14.06 8.98
C ASP A 556 -3.67 -13.43 8.31
N THR A 557 -3.63 -13.40 6.96
CA THR A 557 -2.57 -12.76 6.16
C THR A 557 -3.13 -11.73 5.19
N THR A 558 -2.32 -10.72 4.85
CA THR A 558 -2.72 -9.59 3.99
C THR A 558 -2.22 -9.81 2.56
N GLY A 559 -3.05 -9.52 1.55
CA GLY A 559 -2.66 -9.61 0.14
C GLY A 559 -2.00 -10.94 -0.20
N ILE A 560 -0.87 -10.86 -0.88
CA ILE A 560 0.00 -11.99 -1.25
C ILE A 560 1.01 -12.35 -0.15
N GLU A 561 1.01 -11.62 0.97
CA GLU A 561 2.02 -11.82 2.02
C GLU A 561 1.91 -13.19 2.69
N PRO A 562 3.04 -13.82 3.09
CA PRO A 562 3.03 -14.91 4.06
C PRO A 562 2.60 -14.38 5.42
N ASP A 563 2.43 -15.24 6.42
CA ASP A 563 2.22 -14.76 7.78
C ASP A 563 3.44 -13.97 8.26
N PHE A 564 3.17 -12.86 8.95
CA PHE A 564 4.24 -12.06 9.53
C PHE A 564 4.93 -12.77 10.69
N SER A 565 4.12 -13.37 11.57
CA SER A 565 4.55 -14.16 12.74
C SER A 565 3.42 -15.09 13.15
N LEU A 566 3.74 -16.33 13.57
CA LEU A 566 2.76 -17.30 14.04
C LEU A 566 2.05 -16.88 15.32
N VAL A 567 2.69 -16.00 16.09
CA VAL A 567 2.20 -15.50 17.37
C VAL A 567 1.94 -14.01 17.25
N LYS A 568 0.71 -13.60 17.52
CA LYS A 568 0.30 -12.20 17.59
C LYS A 568 0.01 -11.84 19.05
N PHE A 569 0.57 -10.73 19.50
CA PHE A 569 0.37 -10.24 20.85
C PHE A 569 -0.80 -9.28 20.90
N LYS A 570 -1.73 -9.51 21.84
CA LYS A 570 -2.82 -8.59 22.12
C LYS A 570 -2.62 -8.06 23.53
N GLU A 571 -2.49 -6.74 23.65
CA GLU A 571 -2.54 -6.09 24.96
C GLU A 571 -3.97 -6.12 25.51
N LEU A 572 -4.11 -6.59 26.74
CA LEU A 572 -5.40 -6.68 27.43
C LEU A 572 -5.70 -5.38 28.16
N VAL A 573 -6.98 -5.00 28.20
CA VAL A 573 -7.50 -3.91 29.03
C VAL A 573 -7.27 -4.25 30.51
N GLY A 574 -6.45 -3.46 31.21
CA GLY A 574 -6.10 -3.72 32.62
C GLY A 574 -4.66 -4.17 32.84
N GLY A 575 -3.87 -4.23 31.78
CA GLY A 575 -2.44 -4.64 31.84
C GLY A 575 -2.28 -6.16 31.73
N GLY A 576 -1.55 -6.59 30.75
CA GLY A 576 -1.24 -7.95 30.41
C GLY A 576 -1.26 -8.16 28.91
N GLN A 577 -0.41 -9.05 28.41
CA GLN A 577 -0.40 -9.48 27.02
C GLN A 577 -1.10 -10.82 26.91
N MET A 578 -1.99 -10.95 25.93
CA MET A 578 -2.53 -12.22 25.51
C MET A 578 -1.87 -12.61 24.19
N THR A 579 -1.24 -13.75 24.19
CA THR A 579 -0.67 -14.36 23.00
C THR A 579 -1.78 -15.09 22.25
N ILE A 580 -1.92 -14.81 20.95
CA ILE A 580 -2.88 -15.49 20.08
C ILE A 580 -2.07 -16.17 18.98
N VAL A 581 -2.09 -17.51 18.97
CA VAL A 581 -1.57 -18.27 17.82
C VAL A 581 -2.51 -18.06 16.63
N ASN A 582 -1.93 -17.90 15.45
CA ASN A 582 -2.66 -17.81 14.21
C ASN A 582 -3.67 -18.97 14.07
N ARG A 583 -4.93 -18.67 13.80
CA ARG A 583 -6.03 -19.66 13.66
C ARG A 583 -5.79 -20.68 12.55
N THR A 584 -4.91 -20.39 11.61
CA THR A 584 -4.52 -21.26 10.52
C THR A 584 -3.59 -22.40 10.99
N VAL A 585 -2.82 -22.24 12.07
CA VAL A 585 -1.88 -23.25 12.58
C VAL A 585 -2.57 -24.57 12.95
N PRO A 586 -3.64 -24.57 13.75
CA PRO A 586 -4.37 -25.83 14.04
C PRO A 586 -4.88 -26.52 12.78
N LEU A 587 -5.41 -25.76 11.84
CA LEU A 587 -5.93 -26.29 10.57
C LEU A 587 -4.84 -26.90 9.70
N ALA A 588 -3.66 -26.25 9.66
CA ALA A 588 -2.49 -26.78 8.96
C ALA A 588 -2.02 -28.11 9.55
N LEU A 589 -1.92 -28.18 10.88
CA LEU A 589 -1.55 -29.42 11.60
C LEU A 589 -2.57 -30.55 11.33
N GLN A 590 -3.86 -30.24 11.33
CA GLN A 590 -4.91 -31.22 10.96
C GLN A 590 -4.72 -31.73 9.54
N THR A 591 -4.45 -30.83 8.58
CA THR A 591 -4.20 -31.20 7.18
C THR A 591 -2.95 -32.09 7.03
N LEU A 592 -1.93 -31.84 7.86
CA LEU A 592 -0.69 -32.63 7.91
C LEU A 592 -0.85 -34.00 8.64
N GLY A 593 -2.04 -34.29 9.20
CA GLY A 593 -2.37 -35.60 9.80
C GLY A 593 -2.10 -35.71 11.30
N TYR A 594 -1.87 -34.59 12.01
CA TYR A 594 -1.77 -34.60 13.46
C TYR A 594 -3.15 -34.77 14.11
N ASN A 595 -3.22 -35.50 15.22
CA ASN A 595 -4.44 -35.67 16.00
C ASN A 595 -4.67 -34.44 16.92
N ASP A 596 -5.89 -34.35 17.50
CA ASP A 596 -6.29 -33.22 18.34
C ASP A 596 -5.35 -32.99 19.54
N GLU A 597 -4.86 -34.07 20.20
CA GLU A 597 -3.95 -33.96 21.34
C GLU A 597 -2.58 -33.35 20.91
N GLN A 598 -2.04 -33.83 19.80
CA GLN A 598 -0.79 -33.28 19.23
C GLN A 598 -0.96 -31.80 18.81
N ILE A 599 -2.11 -31.47 18.19
CA ILE A 599 -2.42 -30.09 17.81
C ILE A 599 -2.47 -29.19 19.05
N GLU A 600 -3.17 -29.60 20.11
CA GLU A 600 -3.23 -28.84 21.37
C GLU A 600 -1.84 -28.64 21.99
N GLN A 601 -0.98 -29.66 21.99
CA GLN A 601 0.38 -29.59 22.51
C GLN A 601 1.25 -28.64 21.69
N VAL A 602 1.21 -28.70 20.34
CA VAL A 602 1.96 -27.79 19.46
C VAL A 602 1.48 -26.35 19.64
N VAL A 603 0.16 -26.12 19.67
CA VAL A 603 -0.41 -24.77 19.86
C VAL A 603 -0.04 -24.21 21.23
N ALA A 604 -0.08 -25.03 22.30
CA ALA A 604 0.34 -24.63 23.64
C ALA A 604 1.84 -24.26 23.66
N TYR A 605 2.68 -25.05 23.00
CA TYR A 605 4.11 -24.78 22.89
C TYR A 605 4.38 -23.46 22.15
N VAL A 606 3.70 -23.23 21.01
CA VAL A 606 3.85 -21.98 20.24
C VAL A 606 3.38 -20.77 21.05
N ASN A 607 2.29 -20.92 21.85
CA ASN A 607 1.83 -19.85 22.75
C ASN A 607 2.86 -19.52 23.84
N GLU A 608 3.57 -20.51 24.38
CA GLU A 608 4.52 -20.33 25.47
C GLU A 608 5.87 -19.79 24.96
N HIS A 609 6.35 -20.32 23.82
CA HIS A 609 7.71 -20.08 23.34
C HIS A 609 7.79 -19.05 22.19
N GLY A 610 6.67 -18.67 21.57
CA GLY A 610 6.64 -17.74 20.44
C GLY A 610 7.20 -18.31 19.11
N THR A 611 7.62 -19.56 19.10
CA THR A 611 8.17 -20.28 17.93
C THR A 611 7.59 -21.68 17.84
N ILE A 612 7.52 -22.23 16.63
CA ILE A 612 7.12 -23.63 16.41
C ILE A 612 8.34 -24.58 16.40
N VAL A 613 9.55 -24.03 16.36
CA VAL A 613 10.78 -24.81 16.36
C VAL A 613 10.96 -25.50 17.70
N GLY A 614 11.09 -26.82 17.68
CA GLY A 614 11.19 -27.64 18.88
C GLY A 614 9.85 -28.01 19.54
N ALA A 615 8.72 -27.72 18.87
CA ALA A 615 7.40 -28.13 19.34
C ALA A 615 7.33 -29.68 19.43
N PRO A 616 6.74 -30.23 20.51
CA PRO A 616 6.65 -31.68 20.71
C PRO A 616 5.87 -32.34 19.57
N ASP A 617 6.31 -33.52 19.17
CA ASP A 617 5.69 -34.37 18.14
C ASP A 617 5.61 -33.77 16.73
N LEU A 618 6.12 -32.57 16.51
CA LEU A 618 6.16 -31.96 15.19
C LEU A 618 7.35 -32.47 14.37
N ALA A 619 7.06 -33.06 13.22
CA ALA A 619 8.09 -33.55 12.30
C ALA A 619 8.85 -32.39 11.64
N ASP A 620 10.19 -32.50 11.57
CA ASP A 620 11.05 -31.48 10.98
C ASP A 620 10.69 -31.17 9.51
N GLU A 621 10.22 -32.16 8.77
CA GLU A 621 9.77 -32.03 7.37
C GLU A 621 8.55 -31.12 7.19
N HIS A 622 7.75 -30.91 8.24
CA HIS A 622 6.59 -30.05 8.23
C HIS A 622 6.91 -28.59 8.63
N LEU A 623 8.08 -28.31 9.22
CA LEU A 623 8.47 -26.98 9.64
C LEU A 623 8.38 -25.91 8.53
N PRO A 624 8.73 -26.18 7.25
CA PRO A 624 8.63 -25.20 6.18
C PRO A 624 7.22 -24.66 5.92
N VAL A 625 6.17 -25.41 6.28
CA VAL A 625 4.76 -24.98 6.16
C VAL A 625 4.48 -23.76 7.04
N PHE A 626 5.20 -23.64 8.15
CA PHE A 626 5.03 -22.61 9.18
C PHE A 626 6.08 -21.50 9.07
N ASP A 627 6.84 -21.42 7.97
CA ASP A 627 7.78 -20.32 7.74
C ASP A 627 7.02 -19.00 7.58
N VAL A 628 7.57 -17.94 8.17
CA VAL A 628 6.95 -16.61 8.29
C VAL A 628 7.82 -15.53 7.66
N ALA A 629 7.31 -14.30 7.57
CA ALA A 629 8.07 -13.20 6.99
C ALA A 629 9.26 -12.76 7.87
N VAL A 630 9.11 -12.86 9.20
CA VAL A 630 10.11 -12.37 10.17
C VAL A 630 10.19 -13.33 11.36
N GLY A 631 11.38 -13.66 11.81
CA GLY A 631 11.60 -14.53 12.97
C GLY A 631 12.67 -15.60 12.73
N GLU A 632 12.71 -16.60 13.57
CA GLU A 632 13.72 -17.67 13.51
C GLU A 632 13.66 -18.46 12.19
N ARG A 633 12.43 -18.70 11.69
CA ARG A 633 12.17 -19.36 10.41
C ARG A 633 11.63 -18.36 9.37
N ALA A 634 12.41 -17.32 9.12
CA ALA A 634 12.06 -16.32 8.12
C ALA A 634 12.25 -16.88 6.70
N ILE A 635 11.24 -16.64 5.84
CA ILE A 635 11.32 -16.91 4.41
C ILE A 635 12.43 -16.04 3.82
N SER A 636 13.28 -16.64 2.98
CA SER A 636 14.37 -15.91 2.31
C SER A 636 13.81 -14.81 1.38
N HIS A 637 14.56 -13.73 1.18
CA HIS A 637 14.18 -12.68 0.22
C HIS A 637 13.92 -13.27 -1.19
N MET A 638 14.66 -14.30 -1.59
CA MET A 638 14.43 -15.01 -2.86
C MET A 638 13.11 -15.77 -2.88
N GLY A 639 12.64 -16.32 -1.75
CA GLY A 639 11.31 -16.92 -1.64
C GLY A 639 10.19 -15.92 -1.91
N HIS A 640 10.31 -14.71 -1.35
CA HIS A 640 9.41 -13.60 -1.64
C HIS A 640 9.43 -13.20 -3.12
N LEU A 641 10.61 -13.03 -3.71
CA LEU A 641 10.77 -12.64 -5.13
C LEU A 641 10.20 -13.70 -6.08
N LYS A 642 10.49 -14.98 -5.84
CA LYS A 642 9.97 -16.07 -6.67
C LYS A 642 8.45 -16.16 -6.62
N MET A 643 7.82 -15.90 -5.47
CA MET A 643 6.37 -15.84 -5.35
C MET A 643 5.78 -14.68 -6.17
N MET A 644 6.39 -13.49 -6.09
CA MET A 644 5.99 -12.35 -6.92
C MET A 644 6.17 -12.67 -8.42
N GLY A 645 7.31 -13.23 -8.81
CA GLY A 645 7.59 -13.61 -10.21
C GLY A 645 6.62 -14.66 -10.75
N ALA A 646 6.17 -15.59 -9.92
CA ALA A 646 5.21 -16.62 -10.32
C ALA A 646 3.79 -16.06 -10.56
N THR A 647 3.41 -14.98 -9.89
CA THR A 647 2.06 -14.40 -9.98
C THR A 647 1.97 -13.19 -10.91
N GLN A 648 3.08 -12.45 -11.11
CA GLN A 648 3.10 -11.22 -11.90
C GLN A 648 2.59 -11.39 -13.35
N PRO A 649 2.89 -12.48 -14.09
CA PRO A 649 2.41 -12.68 -15.47
C PRO A 649 0.89 -12.71 -15.62
N PHE A 650 0.14 -12.85 -14.51
CA PHE A 650 -1.32 -12.93 -14.52
C PHE A 650 -2.01 -11.66 -14.05
N LEU A 651 -1.26 -10.62 -13.70
CA LEU A 651 -1.84 -9.37 -13.22
C LEU A 651 -1.71 -8.28 -14.28
N SER A 652 -2.82 -7.61 -14.58
CA SER A 652 -2.81 -6.45 -15.48
C SER A 652 -2.09 -5.26 -14.87
N GLY A 653 -2.25 -5.02 -13.57
CA GLY A 653 -1.40 -4.11 -12.80
C GLY A 653 -0.17 -4.80 -12.22
N ALA A 654 0.17 -4.51 -10.97
CA ALA A 654 1.36 -5.04 -10.30
C ALA A 654 1.02 -5.56 -8.89
N ILE A 655 2.05 -5.74 -8.08
CA ILE A 655 1.96 -6.38 -6.76
C ILE A 655 2.49 -5.42 -5.71
N SER A 656 1.68 -5.14 -4.69
CA SER A 656 2.13 -4.52 -3.46
C SER A 656 2.63 -5.60 -2.51
N LYS A 657 3.94 -5.73 -2.39
CA LYS A 657 4.59 -6.65 -1.46
C LYS A 657 5.90 -6.07 -0.97
N THR A 658 6.13 -6.18 0.32
CA THR A 658 7.43 -5.88 0.92
C THR A 658 8.29 -7.14 0.93
N VAL A 659 9.52 -7.02 0.44
CA VAL A 659 10.54 -8.06 0.59
C VAL A 659 11.32 -7.78 1.87
N ASN A 660 11.07 -8.59 2.90
CA ASN A 660 11.77 -8.48 4.17
C ASN A 660 13.15 -9.09 4.07
N MET A 661 14.13 -8.41 4.64
CA MET A 661 15.51 -8.89 4.78
C MET A 661 15.98 -8.77 6.23
N PRO A 662 16.80 -9.69 6.73
CA PRO A 662 17.33 -9.60 8.08
C PRO A 662 18.28 -8.41 8.22
N GLU A 663 18.50 -7.96 9.45
CA GLU A 663 19.45 -6.88 9.76
C GLU A 663 20.86 -7.15 9.22
N SER A 664 21.26 -8.43 9.15
CA SER A 664 22.55 -8.86 8.62
C SER A 664 22.71 -8.75 7.11
N ALA A 665 21.63 -8.46 6.37
CA ALA A 665 21.69 -8.32 4.90
C ALA A 665 22.61 -7.17 4.50
N THR A 666 23.40 -7.40 3.47
CA THR A 666 24.37 -6.45 2.92
C THR A 666 23.75 -5.56 1.83
N VAL A 667 24.46 -4.53 1.42
CA VAL A 667 24.08 -3.69 0.27
C VAL A 667 24.06 -4.53 -1.01
N GLU A 668 24.99 -5.45 -1.13
CA GLU A 668 25.12 -6.37 -2.25
C GLU A 668 23.91 -7.31 -2.36
N ASP A 669 23.39 -7.83 -1.23
CA ASP A 669 22.17 -8.66 -1.21
C ASP A 669 20.96 -7.89 -1.75
N ILE A 670 20.86 -6.58 -1.45
CA ILE A 670 19.80 -5.72 -1.97
C ILE A 670 19.97 -5.47 -3.47
N ALA A 671 21.20 -5.20 -3.94
CA ALA A 671 21.48 -5.01 -5.36
C ALA A 671 21.17 -6.28 -6.15
N ASP A 672 21.54 -7.45 -5.63
CA ASP A 672 21.24 -8.75 -6.24
C ASP A 672 19.73 -9.03 -6.26
N ALA A 673 19.00 -8.65 -5.22
CA ALA A 673 17.53 -8.75 -5.19
C ALA A 673 16.87 -7.89 -6.28
N TYR A 674 17.36 -6.68 -6.52
CA TYR A 674 16.89 -5.82 -7.61
C TYR A 674 17.15 -6.43 -8.99
N LEU A 675 18.34 -7.01 -9.21
CA LEU A 675 18.66 -7.71 -10.45
C LEU A 675 17.80 -8.97 -10.63
N ALA A 676 17.59 -9.74 -9.56
CA ALA A 676 16.74 -10.94 -9.58
C ALA A 676 15.28 -10.59 -9.90
N ALA A 677 14.73 -9.52 -9.33
CA ALA A 677 13.37 -9.07 -9.62
C ALA A 677 13.19 -8.68 -11.09
N TRP A 678 14.15 -7.97 -11.67
CA TRP A 678 14.16 -7.68 -13.11
C TRP A 678 14.11 -8.93 -13.96
N ARG A 679 14.99 -9.90 -13.69
CA ARG A 679 15.05 -11.19 -14.42
C ARG A 679 13.79 -12.03 -14.27
N LEU A 680 13.09 -11.91 -13.14
CA LEU A 680 11.80 -12.56 -12.86
C LEU A 680 10.60 -11.85 -13.50
N GLY A 681 10.79 -10.72 -14.19
CA GLY A 681 9.72 -9.96 -14.83
C GLY A 681 8.78 -9.27 -13.82
N ILE A 682 9.25 -8.98 -12.62
CA ILE A 682 8.52 -8.21 -11.61
C ILE A 682 8.46 -6.76 -12.04
N LYS A 683 7.30 -6.10 -11.86
CA LYS A 683 7.09 -4.72 -12.30
C LYS A 683 7.61 -3.68 -11.31
N ALA A 684 7.54 -3.96 -10.01
CA ALA A 684 8.02 -3.06 -8.96
C ALA A 684 8.50 -3.84 -7.75
N LEU A 685 9.50 -3.31 -7.04
CA LEU A 685 10.05 -3.92 -5.85
C LEU A 685 10.32 -2.88 -4.76
N ALA A 686 9.85 -3.17 -3.55
CA ALA A 686 10.22 -2.48 -2.32
C ALA A 686 10.87 -3.48 -1.34
N ILE A 687 11.99 -3.09 -0.76
CA ILE A 687 12.75 -3.92 0.19
C ILE A 687 12.71 -3.25 1.57
N TYR A 688 12.54 -4.05 2.60
CA TYR A 688 12.64 -3.63 3.98
C TYR A 688 13.66 -4.49 4.73
N ARG A 689 14.76 -3.88 5.13
CA ARG A 689 15.75 -4.51 6.01
C ARG A 689 15.42 -4.18 7.46
N ASP A 690 15.45 -5.17 8.34
CA ASP A 690 15.24 -4.97 9.77
C ASP A 690 16.22 -3.92 10.31
N GLY A 691 15.72 -3.01 11.14
CA GLY A 691 16.51 -1.94 11.72
C GLY A 691 16.84 -0.77 10.79
N SER A 692 16.31 -0.73 9.55
CA SER A 692 16.59 0.34 8.58
C SER A 692 15.85 1.66 8.87
N LYS A 693 14.81 1.67 9.72
CA LYS A 693 14.06 2.89 10.08
C LYS A 693 14.07 3.13 11.57
N THR A 694 14.24 4.39 11.97
CA THR A 694 14.22 4.84 13.38
C THR A 694 12.84 4.67 14.01
N ALA A 695 11.76 4.90 13.25
CA ALA A 695 10.38 4.66 13.67
C ALA A 695 9.80 3.45 12.93
N GLN A 696 9.52 2.35 13.65
CA GLN A 696 8.93 1.13 13.08
C GLN A 696 7.46 1.01 13.49
N ALA A 697 6.58 0.78 12.49
CA ALA A 697 5.15 0.58 12.72
C ALA A 697 4.81 -0.86 13.19
N LEU A 698 5.65 -1.85 12.89
CA LEU A 698 5.50 -3.26 13.30
C LEU A 698 6.79 -3.72 13.96
N ARG A 699 6.69 -4.26 15.17
CA ARG A 699 7.81 -4.87 15.91
C ARG A 699 7.45 -6.31 16.25
N THR A 700 8.42 -7.21 16.21
CA THR A 700 8.34 -8.51 16.87
C THR A 700 8.71 -8.34 18.32
N ASP A 701 8.03 -9.02 19.26
CA ASP A 701 8.34 -8.92 20.68
C ASP A 701 9.73 -9.44 21.08
N ALA A 702 10.40 -10.19 20.21
CA ALA A 702 11.80 -10.54 20.36
C ALA A 702 12.73 -9.31 20.48
N GLN A 703 12.27 -8.11 20.07
CA GLN A 703 12.99 -6.85 20.24
C GLN A 703 12.64 -6.10 21.54
N LYS A 704 11.63 -6.56 22.31
CA LYS A 704 11.29 -5.98 23.62
C LYS A 704 12.18 -6.47 24.75
N ASP A 705 12.87 -7.59 24.58
CA ASP A 705 13.78 -8.18 25.56
C ASP A 705 15.27 -7.79 25.40
N ALA A 706 15.58 -6.74 24.63
CA ALA A 706 16.82 -6.02 24.85
C ALA A 706 16.73 -5.41 26.26
N PRO A 707 17.65 -5.76 27.16
CA PRO A 707 17.40 -5.72 28.59
C PRO A 707 17.13 -4.30 29.07
N ALA A 708 16.12 -4.17 29.94
CA ALA A 708 15.85 -2.98 30.76
C ALA A 708 17.11 -2.47 31.54
N SER A 709 18.18 -3.24 31.56
CA SER A 709 19.50 -2.85 32.07
C SER A 709 20.18 -1.76 31.23
N LYS A 710 20.00 -1.73 29.91
CA LYS A 710 20.57 -0.65 29.08
C LYS A 710 19.80 0.65 29.20
N GLU A 711 18.47 0.58 29.29
CA GLU A 711 17.67 1.79 29.52
C GLU A 711 17.87 2.36 30.91
N ALA A 712 18.01 1.50 31.95
CA ALA A 712 18.36 1.94 33.30
C ALA A 712 19.80 2.45 33.38
N GLU A 713 20.77 1.88 32.66
CA GLU A 713 22.13 2.39 32.54
C GLU A 713 22.18 3.70 31.73
N ILE A 714 21.40 3.80 30.65
CA ILE A 714 21.29 5.05 29.88
C ILE A 714 20.58 6.12 30.71
N GLN A 715 19.49 5.81 31.41
CA GLN A 715 18.84 6.77 32.31
C GLN A 715 19.74 7.19 33.45
N LYS A 716 20.55 6.28 34.00
CA LYS A 716 21.56 6.62 35.02
C LYS A 716 22.69 7.45 34.42
N ALA A 717 23.19 7.12 33.25
CA ALA A 717 24.19 7.90 32.52
C ALA A 717 23.67 9.28 32.10
N VAL A 718 22.42 9.36 31.67
CA VAL A 718 21.70 10.62 31.33
C VAL A 718 21.47 11.45 32.60
N ALA A 719 21.07 10.83 33.71
CA ALA A 719 20.93 11.53 34.98
C ALA A 719 22.28 12.04 35.51
N GLU A 720 23.35 11.27 35.35
CA GLU A 720 24.73 11.71 35.71
C GLU A 720 25.27 12.76 34.73
N ALA A 721 24.91 12.70 33.45
CA ALA A 721 25.25 13.72 32.46
C ALA A 721 24.43 15.02 32.67
N LEU A 722 23.15 14.93 32.99
CA LEU A 722 22.28 16.06 33.36
C LEU A 722 22.76 16.72 34.68
N ALA A 723 23.25 15.93 35.63
CA ALA A 723 23.85 16.46 36.86
C ALA A 723 25.18 17.22 36.61
N LYS A 724 25.85 16.93 35.48
CA LYS A 724 27.08 17.60 35.03
C LYS A 724 26.84 18.73 34.03
N THR A 725 25.59 18.86 33.52
CA THR A 725 25.26 19.93 32.58
C THR A 725 24.99 21.23 33.34
N PRO A 726 25.59 22.36 32.96
CA PRO A 726 25.37 23.63 33.64
C PRO A 726 23.88 24.00 33.59
N GLN A 727 23.20 23.96 34.72
CA GLN A 727 21.83 24.44 34.82
C GLN A 727 21.78 25.94 34.56
N ARG A 728 20.88 26.42 33.72
CA ARG A 728 20.66 27.84 33.44
C ARG A 728 20.23 28.53 34.71
N ARG A 729 21.21 29.18 35.39
CA ARG A 729 20.94 30.05 36.57
C ARG A 729 20.40 31.38 36.06
N ARG A 730 19.30 31.87 36.65
CA ARG A 730 18.82 33.23 36.38
C ARG A 730 19.72 34.25 37.01
N MET A 731 20.24 35.21 36.25
CA MET A 731 21.03 36.32 36.76
C MET A 731 20.18 37.23 37.66
N PRO A 732 20.75 37.69 38.82
CA PRO A 732 20.08 38.71 39.61
C PRO A 732 19.88 40.00 38.83
N ARG A 733 18.83 40.79 39.14
CA ARG A 733 18.60 42.08 38.48
C ARG A 733 19.74 43.07 38.75
N GLU A 734 20.30 43.10 39.94
CA GLU A 734 21.50 43.86 40.30
C GLU A 734 22.67 42.87 40.41
N ARG A 735 23.76 43.16 39.70
CA ARG A 735 24.93 42.26 39.63
C ARG A 735 26.21 43.01 39.37
N ARG A 736 27.32 42.45 39.85
CA ARG A 736 28.67 42.99 39.58
C ARG A 736 29.03 42.66 38.12
N SER A 737 29.68 43.62 37.45
CA SER A 737 30.23 43.41 36.11
C SER A 737 31.62 43.98 35.99
N ILE A 738 32.43 43.38 35.12
CA ILE A 738 33.72 43.92 34.70
C ILE A 738 33.58 44.36 33.24
N THR A 739 33.94 45.62 32.94
CA THR A 739 33.95 46.12 31.58
C THR A 739 35.40 46.34 31.13
N HIS A 740 35.79 45.72 30.05
CA HIS A 740 37.08 45.87 29.41
C HIS A 740 36.97 46.59 28.09
N LYS A 741 37.80 47.61 27.88
CA LYS A 741 37.88 48.31 26.59
C LYS A 741 38.90 47.59 25.70
N PHE A 742 38.54 47.35 24.44
CA PHE A 742 39.45 46.78 23.46
C PHE A 742 39.47 47.63 22.17
N SER A 743 40.53 47.46 21.40
CA SER A 743 40.65 48.12 20.08
C SER A 743 41.21 47.09 19.08
N ILE A 744 40.49 46.87 17.96
CA ILE A 744 40.91 45.97 16.91
C ILE A 744 40.82 46.76 15.58
N GLY A 745 41.93 46.86 14.87
CA GLY A 745 41.95 47.49 13.54
C GLY A 745 41.47 48.95 13.49
N GLY A 746 41.64 49.71 14.60
CA GLY A 746 41.20 51.10 14.69
C GLY A 746 39.76 51.30 15.15
N HIS A 747 39.05 50.22 15.47
CA HIS A 747 37.70 50.25 16.04
C HIS A 747 37.82 49.96 17.56
N GLU A 748 37.18 50.82 18.36
CA GLU A 748 37.14 50.66 19.82
C GLU A 748 35.78 50.03 20.22
N GLY A 749 35.82 49.08 21.13
CA GLY A 749 34.64 48.45 21.71
C GLY A 749 34.81 48.16 23.18
N TYR A 750 33.72 47.78 23.84
CA TYR A 750 33.69 47.32 25.21
C TYR A 750 33.10 45.93 25.31
N ILE A 751 33.75 45.07 26.09
CA ILE A 751 33.22 43.80 26.53
C ILE A 751 32.87 43.92 28.01
N THR A 752 31.59 43.67 28.34
CA THR A 752 31.10 43.71 29.71
C THR A 752 30.69 42.30 30.13
N ALA A 753 31.36 41.71 31.11
CA ALA A 753 31.03 40.43 31.68
C ALA A 753 30.25 40.62 33.00
N GLY A 754 28.98 40.20 33.03
CA GLY A 754 28.15 40.17 34.24
C GLY A 754 28.41 38.87 35.03
N MET A 755 28.56 39.01 36.36
CA MET A 755 28.96 37.90 37.26
C MET A 755 27.81 37.55 38.22
N TYR A 756 27.71 36.25 38.54
CA TYR A 756 26.95 35.78 39.68
C TYR A 756 27.63 36.15 41.00
N GLU A 757 26.90 35.99 42.12
CA GLU A 757 27.42 36.28 43.45
C GLU A 757 28.67 35.47 43.81
N ASP A 758 28.82 34.28 43.21
CA ASP A 758 29.98 33.40 43.38
C ASP A 758 31.20 33.78 42.50
N GLY A 759 31.07 34.88 41.72
CA GLY A 759 32.13 35.37 40.85
C GLY A 759 32.25 34.70 39.51
N THR A 760 31.36 33.73 39.16
CA THR A 760 31.34 33.12 37.84
C THR A 760 30.65 34.04 36.81
N VAL A 761 31.15 34.05 35.56
CA VAL A 761 30.56 34.85 34.47
C VAL A 761 29.21 34.22 34.02
N GLY A 762 28.15 35.01 34.03
CA GLY A 762 26.80 34.57 33.65
C GLY A 762 26.28 35.17 32.36
N GLU A 763 26.85 36.31 31.91
CA GLU A 763 26.50 36.95 30.67
C GLU A 763 27.66 37.84 30.15
N ILE A 764 27.68 38.04 28.85
CA ILE A 764 28.67 38.89 28.20
C ILE A 764 27.93 39.82 27.21
N PHE A 765 28.21 41.13 27.30
CA PHE A 765 27.77 42.14 26.36
C PHE A 765 28.95 42.70 25.58
N LEU A 766 28.80 42.75 24.27
CA LEU A 766 29.75 43.44 23.41
C LEU A 766 29.10 44.73 22.91
N THR A 767 29.74 45.88 23.18
CA THR A 767 29.24 47.17 22.73
C THR A 767 30.31 47.84 21.84
N ASP A 768 29.96 48.15 20.63
CA ASP A 768 30.79 48.88 19.67
C ASP A 768 30.44 50.38 19.72
N ILE A 769 31.46 51.23 19.81
CA ILE A 769 31.27 52.66 19.77
C ILE A 769 31.69 53.12 18.39
N GLY A 770 30.81 53.07 17.44
CA GLY A 770 31.12 53.77 16.21
C GLY A 770 30.55 53.33 14.90
N LYS A 771 29.27 52.98 14.83
CA LYS A 771 28.43 53.19 13.63
C LYS A 771 26.97 52.85 13.94
N GLU A 772 26.09 53.77 13.76
CA GLU A 772 24.68 53.52 13.69
C GLU A 772 24.42 52.54 12.56
N GLY A 773 23.79 51.39 12.83
CA GLY A 773 23.08 50.59 11.90
C GLY A 773 23.71 49.33 11.36
N SER A 774 24.47 48.52 12.14
CA SER A 774 24.59 47.07 11.85
C SER A 774 24.96 46.26 13.12
N THR A 775 24.09 45.39 13.52
CA THR A 775 24.42 44.25 14.35
C THR A 775 25.06 43.18 13.50
#